data_f897f84390e61a8af851db6037bda84c
#
_entry.id   f897f84390e61a8af851db6037bda84c
#
_cell.length_a   1.000
_cell.length_b   1.000
_cell.length_c   1.000
_cell.angle_alpha   90.00
_cell.angle_beta   90.00
_cell.angle_gamma   90.00
#
_symmetry.space_group_name_H-M   'P 1'
#
loop_
_entity.id
_entity.type
_entity.pdbx_description
1 polymer ?
#
loop_
_entity_poly.entity_id
_entity_poly.type
_entity_poly.pdbx_seq_one_letter_code
_entity_poly.pdbx_strand_id
1 'polypeptide(L)'
;MLTPLNHHLQRKGGLLMALFLLSRHAAAFMPTITRSTTRVASTFGRTTTSTTITSSGTVFHASFSGKRFMSTLSPEQISEIEAQIQVKGDEIRKLKADGVDKATLAPYITELMALKAKIAPPAEEDKQVEKKTSGKEGGGKTKGNPPQTKKQESEMTDSELKAARLAKVIAMKEVGVEPYAYTYDPSHSVSELQALYDGKLDGGEEDESANVAVAGRIMAKRVFGKLAFFTLQDETGTIQLHLEKNRLGESFKNLKDWVDSGDIVGVRGTIRRTDKGELSVYAKEWVMLTKSAAPLPDKWHGLTDISKRYRSRHLDMIVNPTVRDTFRKRAKITATLRDVLNNKGFLEIETPVLHSQPGGAEAKPFETYHNTMDMDLTLRIATELHLKRLIVGGFNRVYEIGRIFRNEGISTRHNPEFTSIELYQAYADYEDMMNLTEELVVAMCDAVSDTRQLPYGDHIVNVERPWRRVTMADIVKEHIPDFDFESLENNNPEHVAQAKAVAKAAGVPKVDDLTTVGYVLNACFEELCEPTLIQPTFVIDYPVDVSPLAKPHRSKPGFTERFEMFATGRELANAFSELTDPVDQRQRFEAQAAKKAAGDEEACGVDEEFLQALEQGMPPTGGLGIGIDRLVMLLTNSPSIRDVIAFPLLKPDP
;
A
#
# COMPACT_ATOMS: atom_id res chain seq x y z
N MET A 1 -67.85 1.17 29.27
CA MET A 1 -68.01 2.52 29.83
C MET A 1 -66.99 3.40 29.12
N LEU A 2 -67.46 4.10 28.11
CA LEU A 2 -67.38 5.55 27.90
C LEU A 2 -65.99 6.10 27.54
N THR A 3 -65.83 6.27 26.26
CA THR A 3 -65.23 7.44 25.59
C THR A 3 -65.84 8.75 26.15
N PRO A 4 -65.48 10.02 25.75
CA PRO A 4 -64.76 10.45 24.56
C PRO A 4 -64.08 11.87 24.63
N LEU A 5 -63.73 12.39 23.44
CA LEU A 5 -63.78 13.78 22.87
C LEU A 5 -62.57 14.69 23.19
N ASN A 6 -61.93 15.22 22.18
CA ASN A 6 -62.23 16.08 21.00
C ASN A 6 -61.76 17.53 21.15
N HIS A 7 -61.23 18.05 20.04
CA HIS A 7 -61.21 19.43 19.52
C HIS A 7 -60.05 20.35 19.92
N HIS A 8 -59.42 21.16 19.11
CA HIS A 8 -59.74 21.93 17.88
C HIS A 8 -58.44 22.40 17.23
N LEU A 9 -58.22 22.26 15.96
CA LEU A 9 -58.55 23.15 14.82
C LEU A 9 -57.85 24.51 14.73
N GLN A 10 -57.19 24.64 13.59
CA GLN A 10 -57.17 25.73 12.59
C GLN A 10 -56.06 26.73 12.71
N ARG A 11 -55.42 27.13 11.72
CA ARG A 11 -55.52 27.52 10.30
C ARG A 11 -54.25 28.26 9.89
N LYS A 12 -53.72 28.20 8.80
CA LYS A 12 -53.85 28.81 7.45
C LYS A 12 -52.52 28.62 6.76
N GLY A 13 -52.38 28.20 5.60
CA GLY A 13 -52.87 28.62 4.29
C GLY A 13 -51.65 29.01 3.49
N GLY A 14 -51.40 28.57 2.37
CA GLY A 14 -51.84 28.56 1.06
C GLY A 14 -50.73 28.27 0.09
N LEU A 15 -51.01 27.43 -0.82
CA LEU A 15 -51.05 27.63 -2.27
C LEU A 15 -49.76 28.01 -2.99
N LEU A 16 -49.17 27.11 -3.82
CA LEU A 16 -49.24 27.25 -5.27
C LEU A 16 -48.79 25.94 -5.95
N MET A 17 -49.75 25.42 -6.73
CA MET A 17 -49.63 24.34 -7.69
C MET A 17 -49.44 25.00 -9.08
N ALA A 18 -48.50 24.51 -9.89
CA ALA A 18 -48.53 24.66 -11.35
C ALA A 18 -47.62 23.57 -11.93
N LEU A 19 -48.20 22.54 -12.37
CA LEU A 19 -48.42 22.04 -13.73
C LEU A 19 -47.59 22.74 -14.84
N PHE A 20 -46.76 21.97 -15.52
CA PHE A 20 -46.67 22.06 -16.98
C PHE A 20 -46.36 20.70 -17.60
N LEU A 21 -47.36 20.21 -18.30
CA LEU A 21 -47.34 19.21 -19.36
C LEU A 21 -47.06 19.91 -20.70
N LEU A 22 -46.64 19.11 -21.69
CA LEU A 22 -46.53 19.36 -23.14
C LEU A 22 -45.20 19.94 -23.57
N SER A 23 -44.51 19.45 -24.59
CA SER A 23 -44.95 18.70 -25.78
C SER A 23 -43.77 18.16 -26.57
N ARG A 24 -44.00 17.07 -27.26
CA ARG A 24 -43.36 16.50 -28.43
C ARG A 24 -42.79 17.52 -29.44
N HIS A 25 -41.66 17.15 -30.08
CA HIS A 25 -41.33 17.05 -31.50
C HIS A 25 -39.79 17.12 -31.60
N ALA A 26 -39.12 16.12 -32.06
CA ALA A 26 -38.96 15.53 -33.38
C ALA A 26 -37.63 15.94 -34.05
N ALA A 27 -37.09 14.92 -34.68
CA ALA A 27 -36.10 14.92 -35.79
C ALA A 27 -34.63 14.95 -35.42
N ALA A 28 -33.96 13.79 -35.38
CA ALA A 28 -33.25 13.25 -36.55
C ALA A 28 -32.04 14.06 -37.01
N PHE A 29 -30.82 13.59 -36.62
CA PHE A 29 -29.68 13.65 -37.53
C PHE A 29 -28.73 12.51 -37.15
N MET A 30 -28.73 11.43 -37.91
CA MET A 30 -27.62 10.50 -38.05
C MET A 30 -26.73 10.99 -39.18
N PRO A 31 -25.45 10.92 -39.09
CA PRO A 31 -24.60 10.74 -40.24
C PRO A 31 -24.18 9.25 -40.35
N THR A 32 -24.60 8.68 -41.46
CA THR A 32 -24.16 7.44 -42.06
C THR A 32 -22.67 7.52 -42.35
N ILE A 33 -21.90 6.62 -41.75
CA ILE A 33 -20.51 6.37 -42.22
C ILE A 33 -20.53 5.05 -42.97
N THR A 34 -20.37 5.19 -44.29
CA THR A 34 -20.19 4.17 -45.31
C THR A 34 -18.92 3.35 -45.04
N ARG A 35 -19.09 2.03 -45.00
CA ARG A 35 -18.01 1.06 -45.15
C ARG A 35 -17.37 1.19 -46.52
N SER A 36 -16.08 1.44 -46.56
CA SER A 36 -15.24 1.18 -47.70
C SER A 36 -14.37 -0.04 -47.43
N THR A 37 -14.70 -1.14 -48.04
CA THR A 37 -13.88 -2.35 -48.16
C THR A 37 -12.88 -2.12 -49.27
N THR A 38 -11.59 -2.15 -48.93
CA THR A 38 -10.57 -2.37 -49.97
C THR A 38 -9.73 -3.58 -49.61
N ARG A 39 -10.02 -4.69 -50.30
CA ARG A 39 -9.13 -5.86 -50.40
C ARG A 39 -7.94 -5.46 -51.24
N VAL A 40 -6.74 -5.70 -50.74
CA VAL A 40 -5.55 -5.91 -51.60
C VAL A 40 -4.93 -7.23 -51.16
N ALA A 41 -4.97 -8.15 -52.11
CA ALA A 41 -4.23 -9.39 -52.09
C ALA A 41 -2.96 -9.20 -52.91
N SER A 42 -1.85 -9.76 -52.45
CA SER A 42 -0.74 -10.31 -53.27
C SER A 42 0.37 -10.73 -52.29
N THR A 43 0.72 -11.90 -52.23
CA THR A 43 1.49 -12.81 -53.10
C THR A 43 2.88 -13.04 -52.55
N PHE A 44 3.08 -14.28 -52.10
CA PHE A 44 4.27 -15.14 -52.04
C PHE A 44 5.66 -14.54 -52.33
N GLY A 45 6.59 -14.88 -51.43
CA GLY A 45 8.02 -14.86 -51.66
C GLY A 45 8.78 -15.60 -50.58
N ARG A 46 8.83 -16.95 -50.65
CA ARG A 46 9.81 -17.78 -49.94
C ARG A 46 11.17 -17.54 -50.54
N THR A 47 12.18 -17.27 -49.72
CA THR A 47 13.55 -17.67 -50.05
C THR A 47 14.27 -18.07 -48.78
N THR A 48 14.56 -19.35 -48.72
CA THR A 48 15.48 -20.01 -47.79
C THR A 48 16.91 -19.69 -48.21
N THR A 49 17.72 -19.22 -47.27
CA THR A 49 19.19 -19.40 -47.37
C THR A 49 19.75 -19.69 -46.01
N SER A 50 20.13 -20.93 -45.83
CA SER A 50 21.01 -21.44 -44.78
C SER A 50 22.42 -20.91 -45.03
N THR A 51 23.04 -20.33 -44.01
CA THR A 51 24.48 -20.20 -43.98
C THR A 51 24.99 -20.56 -42.60
N THR A 52 25.63 -21.69 -42.54
CA THR A 52 26.46 -22.19 -41.46
C THR A 52 27.75 -21.41 -41.46
N ILE A 53 28.15 -20.79 -40.36
CA ILE A 53 29.53 -20.39 -40.13
C ILE A 53 29.94 -20.80 -38.72
N THR A 54 30.99 -21.55 -38.70
CA THR A 54 31.74 -22.13 -37.59
C THR A 54 32.51 -21.08 -36.76
N SER A 55 32.52 -21.33 -35.48
CA SER A 55 33.53 -21.02 -34.42
C SER A 55 34.77 -20.21 -34.78
N SER A 56 35.01 -19.15 -34.00
CA SER A 56 36.28 -18.97 -33.28
C SER A 56 36.10 -17.88 -32.22
N GLY A 57 36.55 -18.19 -31.02
CA GLY A 57 36.37 -17.38 -29.83
C GLY A 57 37.29 -16.17 -29.78
N THR A 58 36.83 -15.20 -29.05
CA THR A 58 37.72 -14.35 -28.24
C THR A 58 36.85 -13.74 -27.11
N VAL A 59 37.12 -14.20 -25.90
CA VAL A 59 36.54 -13.68 -24.68
C VAL A 59 37.22 -12.36 -24.35
N PHE A 60 36.52 -11.24 -24.46
CA PHE A 60 36.94 -10.00 -23.82
C PHE A 60 36.31 -9.91 -22.43
N HIS A 61 37.12 -10.24 -21.42
CA HIS A 61 36.88 -9.86 -20.06
C HIS A 61 37.04 -8.34 -19.91
N ALA A 62 35.96 -7.60 -19.81
CA ALA A 62 35.99 -6.27 -19.24
C ALA A 62 35.82 -6.40 -17.72
N SER A 63 36.95 -6.38 -17.01
CA SER A 63 36.96 -6.30 -15.55
C SER A 63 36.53 -4.91 -15.12
N PHE A 64 35.29 -4.77 -14.66
CA PHE A 64 34.87 -3.63 -13.86
C PHE A 64 35.38 -3.85 -12.42
N SER A 65 36.50 -3.22 -12.11
CA SER A 65 37.05 -3.12 -10.75
C SER A 65 36.18 -2.15 -9.94
N GLY A 66 35.07 -2.64 -9.41
CA GLY A 66 34.38 -1.98 -8.30
C GLY A 66 35.07 -2.34 -7.00
N LYS A 67 35.87 -1.42 -6.45
CA LYS A 67 36.39 -1.55 -5.09
C LYS A 67 35.23 -1.51 -4.09
N ARG A 68 34.78 -2.69 -3.65
CA ARG A 68 34.07 -2.85 -2.40
C ARG A 68 35.07 -2.60 -1.27
N PHE A 69 34.97 -1.50 -0.57
CA PHE A 69 35.55 -1.35 0.74
C PHE A 69 34.70 -2.17 1.73
N MET A 70 35.16 -3.40 2.00
CA MET A 70 34.66 -4.19 3.11
C MET A 70 35.23 -3.60 4.41
N SER A 71 34.39 -3.44 5.44
CA SER A 71 34.82 -3.24 6.81
C SER A 71 35.73 -4.44 7.19
N THR A 72 36.84 -4.18 7.87
CA THR A 72 37.82 -5.20 8.26
C THR A 72 37.34 -6.11 9.39
N LEU A 73 36.10 -5.98 9.86
CA LEU A 73 35.51 -6.72 10.97
C LEU A 73 34.62 -7.86 10.46
N SER A 74 34.72 -9.03 11.12
CA SER A 74 33.85 -10.17 10.83
C SER A 74 32.41 -9.92 11.34
N PRO A 75 31.39 -10.61 10.80
CA PRO A 75 29.99 -10.50 11.30
C PRO A 75 29.87 -10.78 12.81
N GLU A 76 30.65 -11.70 13.34
CA GLU A 76 30.70 -12.02 14.77
C GLU A 76 31.28 -10.86 15.59
N GLN A 77 32.33 -10.20 15.09
CA GLN A 77 32.93 -9.03 15.74
C GLN A 77 32.00 -7.82 15.71
N ILE A 78 31.22 -7.64 14.63
CA ILE A 78 30.20 -6.60 14.55
C ILE A 78 29.10 -6.84 15.59
N SER A 79 28.60 -8.07 15.68
CA SER A 79 27.56 -8.46 16.65
C SER A 79 28.03 -8.28 18.11
N GLU A 80 29.28 -8.56 18.39
CA GLU A 80 29.87 -8.36 19.72
C GLU A 80 29.99 -6.87 20.08
N ILE A 81 30.37 -6.02 19.12
CA ILE A 81 30.44 -4.57 19.31
C ILE A 81 29.02 -3.97 19.46
N GLU A 82 28.03 -4.46 18.74
CA GLU A 82 26.63 -4.04 18.89
C GLU A 82 26.08 -4.40 20.27
N ALA A 83 26.37 -5.58 20.78
CA ALA A 83 26.00 -5.96 22.15
C ALA A 83 26.65 -5.04 23.20
N GLN A 84 27.93 -4.67 23.02
CA GLN A 84 28.62 -3.72 23.90
C GLN A 84 28.00 -2.32 23.84
N ILE A 85 27.58 -1.85 22.65
CA ILE A 85 26.87 -0.57 22.46
C ILE A 85 25.54 -0.57 23.23
N GLN A 86 24.81 -1.69 23.17
CA GLN A 86 23.53 -1.84 23.88
C GLN A 86 23.72 -1.76 25.41
N VAL A 87 24.63 -2.54 25.96
CA VAL A 87 24.95 -2.55 27.40
C VAL A 87 25.37 -1.15 27.89
N LYS A 88 26.26 -0.47 27.14
CA LYS A 88 26.74 0.87 27.49
C LYS A 88 25.62 1.92 27.38
N GLY A 89 24.72 1.77 26.43
CA GLY A 89 23.52 2.62 26.29
C GLY A 89 22.57 2.48 27.47
N ASP A 90 22.38 1.26 27.98
CA ASP A 90 21.52 0.99 29.15
C ASP A 90 22.15 1.51 30.45
N GLU A 91 23.47 1.38 30.60
CA GLU A 91 24.23 1.97 31.72
C GLU A 91 24.06 3.48 31.80
N ILE A 92 24.21 4.18 30.66
CA ILE A 92 23.99 5.64 30.56
C ILE A 92 22.55 6.01 30.88
N ARG A 93 21.55 5.21 30.44
CA ARG A 93 20.14 5.45 30.78
C ARG A 93 19.87 5.34 32.27
N LYS A 94 20.44 4.33 32.92
CA LYS A 94 20.34 4.12 34.35
C LYS A 94 20.97 5.27 35.14
N LEU A 95 22.19 5.66 34.81
CA LEU A 95 22.89 6.78 35.46
C LEU A 95 22.14 8.12 35.29
N LYS A 96 21.49 8.33 34.14
CA LYS A 96 20.61 9.50 33.94
C LYS A 96 19.33 9.45 34.78
N ALA A 97 18.72 8.28 34.95
CA ALA A 97 17.56 8.08 35.80
C ALA A 97 17.90 8.31 37.28
N ASP A 98 19.11 7.95 37.70
CA ASP A 98 19.64 8.15 39.05
C ASP A 98 20.11 9.61 39.29
N GLY A 99 19.90 10.55 38.33
CA GLY A 99 20.15 11.97 38.50
C GLY A 99 21.62 12.37 38.46
N VAL A 100 22.51 11.54 37.89
CA VAL A 100 23.95 11.84 37.79
C VAL A 100 24.20 13.03 36.85
N ASP A 101 25.09 13.94 37.25
CA ASP A 101 25.38 15.16 36.51
C ASP A 101 26.05 14.92 35.14
N LYS A 102 26.01 15.94 34.28
CA LYS A 102 26.48 15.86 32.89
C LYS A 102 28.01 15.68 32.79
N ALA A 103 28.78 16.13 33.78
CA ALA A 103 30.24 16.02 33.78
C ALA A 103 30.66 14.56 34.07
N THR A 104 30.00 13.91 35.03
CA THR A 104 30.19 12.52 35.38
C THR A 104 29.73 11.54 34.29
N LEU A 105 28.72 11.94 33.47
CA LEU A 105 28.24 11.15 32.33
C LEU A 105 29.15 11.25 31.09
N ALA A 106 29.97 12.29 30.99
CA ALA A 106 30.78 12.57 29.80
C ALA A 106 31.73 11.40 29.39
N PRO A 107 32.44 10.72 30.30
CA PRO A 107 33.28 9.59 29.94
C PRO A 107 32.51 8.41 29.33
N TYR A 108 31.34 8.08 29.86
CA TYR A 108 30.46 6.99 29.37
C TYR A 108 29.92 7.27 27.98
N ILE A 109 29.57 8.53 27.71
CA ILE A 109 29.14 8.97 26.38
C ILE A 109 30.29 8.89 25.36
N THR A 110 31.50 9.24 25.77
CA THR A 110 32.69 9.17 24.91
C THR A 110 33.02 7.73 24.54
N GLU A 111 32.92 6.81 25.48
CA GLU A 111 33.12 5.36 25.24
C GLU A 111 32.04 4.81 24.28
N LEU A 112 30.79 5.16 24.47
CA LEU A 112 29.69 4.78 23.57
C LEU A 112 29.92 5.28 22.14
N MET A 113 30.40 6.52 21.99
CA MET A 113 30.74 7.10 20.69
C MET A 113 31.94 6.37 20.04
N ALA A 114 32.95 6.00 20.81
CA ALA A 114 34.09 5.24 20.32
C ALA A 114 33.72 3.83 19.84
N LEU A 115 32.79 3.15 20.52
CA LEU A 115 32.24 1.86 20.08
C LEU A 115 31.47 1.99 18.77
N LYS A 116 30.61 3.00 18.64
CA LYS A 116 29.87 3.28 17.41
C LYS A 116 30.77 3.63 16.23
N ALA A 117 31.87 4.34 16.47
CA ALA A 117 32.84 4.69 15.43
C ALA A 117 33.54 3.46 14.83
N LYS A 118 33.64 2.34 15.58
CA LYS A 118 34.29 1.09 15.09
C LYS A 118 33.45 0.38 14.03
N ILE A 119 32.11 0.58 14.01
CA ILE A 119 31.18 -0.06 13.07
C ILE A 119 30.60 0.94 12.05
N ALA A 120 30.96 2.23 12.14
CA ALA A 120 30.54 3.24 11.18
C ALA A 120 31.35 3.14 9.87
N PRO A 121 30.72 3.32 8.68
CA PRO A 121 31.47 3.39 7.43
C PRO A 121 32.41 4.61 7.43
N PRO A 122 33.59 4.56 6.79
CA PRO A 122 34.55 5.64 6.78
C PRO A 122 33.96 6.90 6.14
N ALA A 123 34.04 8.02 6.87
CA ALA A 123 33.64 9.33 6.38
C ALA A 123 34.63 9.84 5.33
N GLU A 124 34.13 10.41 4.22
CA GLU A 124 34.95 11.09 3.22
C GLU A 124 35.57 12.35 3.85
N GLU A 125 36.90 12.46 3.72
CA GLU A 125 37.69 13.59 4.21
C GLU A 125 37.37 14.86 3.44
N ASP A 126 36.73 15.81 4.10
CA ASP A 126 36.60 17.19 3.62
C ASP A 126 37.87 17.98 3.97
N LYS A 127 38.54 18.49 2.94
CA LYS A 127 39.77 19.27 3.04
C LYS A 127 39.55 20.56 3.84
N GLN A 128 40.28 20.66 4.94
CA GLN A 128 40.42 21.88 5.72
C GLN A 128 41.07 22.99 4.88
N VAL A 129 40.43 24.14 4.78
CA VAL A 129 41.00 25.41 4.30
C VAL A 129 41.45 26.21 5.53
N GLU A 130 42.78 26.41 5.63
CA GLU A 130 43.40 27.21 6.67
C GLU A 130 42.91 28.66 6.67
N LYS A 131 42.43 29.15 7.81
CA LYS A 131 42.23 30.57 8.08
C LYS A 131 43.52 31.23 8.57
N LYS A 132 44.10 32.08 7.73
CA LYS A 132 45.13 33.07 8.17
C LYS A 132 44.51 34.18 8.97
N THR A 133 44.93 34.30 10.21
CA THR A 133 44.68 35.47 11.06
C THR A 133 45.59 36.61 10.68
N SER A 134 45.06 37.81 10.44
CA SER A 134 45.82 39.06 10.53
C SER A 134 44.99 40.07 11.34
N GLY A 135 45.50 40.43 12.49
CA GLY A 135 44.94 41.46 13.36
C GLY A 135 45.23 42.86 12.85
N LYS A 136 44.33 43.77 13.20
CA LYS A 136 44.69 45.17 13.45
C LYS A 136 43.68 45.81 14.41
N GLU A 137 44.22 46.38 15.47
CA GLU A 137 43.54 47.19 16.49
C GLU A 137 43.08 48.57 15.96
N GLY A 138 42.08 49.14 16.60
CA GLY A 138 41.84 50.56 16.53
C GLY A 138 40.40 51.01 16.79
N GLY A 139 40.05 51.26 18.00
CA GLY A 139 39.43 52.39 18.66
C GLY A 139 38.09 52.96 18.19
N GLY A 140 37.16 53.14 19.18
CA GLY A 140 36.15 54.21 19.11
C GLY A 140 34.74 53.81 19.57
N LYS A 141 34.37 54.24 20.75
CA LYS A 141 33.04 54.08 21.42
C LYS A 141 31.90 54.71 20.64
N THR A 142 30.76 54.00 20.55
CA THR A 142 29.41 54.57 20.82
C THR A 142 28.42 53.46 21.15
N LYS A 143 27.68 53.67 22.25
CA LYS A 143 26.59 52.76 22.71
C LYS A 143 25.39 52.94 21.78
N GLY A 144 25.10 51.90 21.01
CA GLY A 144 23.82 51.67 20.35
C GLY A 144 23.37 50.22 20.65
N ASN A 145 22.10 50.00 20.92
CA ASN A 145 21.52 48.67 21.14
C ASN A 145 22.02 47.68 20.08
N PRO A 146 22.42 46.47 20.45
CA PRO A 146 22.85 45.49 19.46
C PRO A 146 21.68 45.17 18.51
N PRO A 147 21.91 45.19 17.18
CA PRO A 147 20.92 44.66 16.25
C PRO A 147 20.70 43.19 16.59
N GLN A 148 19.45 42.80 16.80
CA GLN A 148 19.07 41.40 16.90
C GLN A 148 19.58 40.72 15.63
N THR A 149 20.65 39.95 15.74
CA THR A 149 21.11 39.04 14.69
C THR A 149 19.97 38.10 14.40
N LYS A 150 19.43 38.16 13.18
CA LYS A 150 18.44 37.16 12.71
C LYS A 150 19.09 35.79 12.86
N LYS A 151 18.54 34.96 13.75
CA LYS A 151 18.91 33.53 13.83
C LYS A 151 18.83 32.95 12.43
N GLN A 152 19.78 32.10 12.05
CA GLN A 152 19.66 31.32 10.81
C GLN A 152 18.54 30.32 10.98
N GLU A 153 17.83 29.97 9.91
CA GLU A 153 16.71 28.98 9.96
C GLU A 153 17.11 27.64 10.62
N SER A 154 18.38 27.25 10.49
CA SER A 154 18.96 26.05 11.14
C SER A 154 19.07 26.12 12.67
N GLU A 155 18.91 27.30 13.26
CA GLU A 155 18.99 27.55 14.71
C GLU A 155 17.62 27.80 15.34
N MET A 156 16.56 27.80 14.51
CA MET A 156 15.19 28.08 14.96
C MET A 156 14.47 26.76 15.28
N THR A 157 13.65 26.78 16.32
CA THR A 157 12.71 25.69 16.62
C THR A 157 11.57 25.67 15.60
N ASP A 158 10.89 24.53 15.45
CA ASP A 158 9.73 24.40 14.55
C ASP A 158 8.65 25.45 14.83
N SER A 159 8.44 25.81 16.10
CA SER A 159 7.50 26.87 16.50
C SER A 159 7.95 28.26 16.03
N GLU A 160 9.23 28.58 16.16
CA GLU A 160 9.81 29.85 15.67
C GLU A 160 9.75 29.92 14.14
N LEU A 161 10.07 28.83 13.45
CA LEU A 161 9.95 28.73 11.99
C LEU A 161 8.51 28.92 11.52
N LYS A 162 7.56 28.26 12.18
CA LYS A 162 6.14 28.44 11.88
C LYS A 162 5.68 29.89 12.08
N ALA A 163 6.08 30.54 13.17
CA ALA A 163 5.75 31.92 13.43
C ALA A 163 6.35 32.85 12.36
N ALA A 164 7.62 32.64 11.97
CA ALA A 164 8.28 33.41 10.92
C ALA A 164 7.58 33.25 9.55
N ARG A 165 7.14 32.04 9.19
CA ARG A 165 6.41 31.80 7.95
C ARG A 165 5.02 32.41 7.94
N LEU A 166 4.29 32.38 9.07
CA LEU A 166 3.02 33.08 9.23
C LEU A 166 3.16 34.60 9.15
N ALA A 167 4.25 35.15 9.67
CA ALA A 167 4.55 36.58 9.50
C ALA A 167 4.74 36.98 8.01
N LYS A 168 5.35 36.07 7.18
CA LYS A 168 5.44 36.29 5.73
C LYS A 168 4.05 36.26 5.06
N VAL A 169 3.10 35.45 5.54
CA VAL A 169 1.70 35.43 5.07
C VAL A 169 1.05 36.80 5.29
N ILE A 170 1.25 37.38 6.48
CA ILE A 170 0.70 38.71 6.81
C ILE A 170 1.32 39.75 5.88
N ALA A 171 2.65 39.78 5.76
CA ALA A 171 3.36 40.73 4.90
C ALA A 171 2.96 40.63 3.41
N MET A 172 2.68 39.42 2.90
CA MET A 172 2.17 39.24 1.53
C MET A 172 0.79 39.87 1.36
N LYS A 173 -0.13 39.64 2.30
CA LYS A 173 -1.49 40.22 2.27
C LYS A 173 -1.49 41.73 2.37
N GLU A 174 -0.60 42.33 3.17
CA GLU A 174 -0.47 43.77 3.31
C GLU A 174 -0.09 44.49 2.00
N VAL A 175 0.63 43.79 1.11
CA VAL A 175 1.00 44.32 -0.23
C VAL A 175 0.09 43.78 -1.34
N GLY A 176 -1.06 43.17 -1.00
CA GLY A 176 -2.06 42.71 -1.95
C GLY A 176 -1.70 41.40 -2.68
N VAL A 177 -0.74 40.62 -2.17
CA VAL A 177 -0.38 39.32 -2.72
C VAL A 177 -1.13 38.19 -1.96
N GLU A 178 -1.91 37.40 -2.68
CA GLU A 178 -2.64 36.26 -2.08
C GLU A 178 -1.68 35.09 -1.82
N PRO A 179 -1.44 34.70 -0.56
CA PRO A 179 -0.55 33.60 -0.24
C PRO A 179 -1.19 32.18 -0.42
N TYR A 180 -2.49 32.13 -0.70
CA TYR A 180 -3.27 30.91 -0.92
C TYR A 180 -4.16 31.09 -2.15
N ALA A 181 -3.60 30.86 -3.33
CA ALA A 181 -4.28 31.05 -4.58
C ALA A 181 -5.48 30.11 -4.76
N TYR A 182 -6.51 30.54 -5.47
CA TYR A 182 -7.69 29.73 -5.73
C TYR A 182 -7.49 28.73 -6.88
N THR A 183 -6.68 29.08 -7.87
CA THR A 183 -6.42 28.25 -9.04
C THR A 183 -5.09 28.59 -9.68
N TYR A 184 -4.56 27.64 -10.44
CA TYR A 184 -3.44 27.81 -11.36
C TYR A 184 -3.57 26.77 -12.47
N ASP A 185 -3.20 27.13 -13.68
CA ASP A 185 -3.28 26.24 -14.85
C ASP A 185 -1.85 25.93 -15.36
N PRO A 186 -1.24 24.81 -14.94
CA PRO A 186 0.03 24.36 -15.47
C PRO A 186 -0.17 23.81 -16.89
N SER A 187 0.72 24.17 -17.82
CA SER A 187 0.66 23.69 -19.19
C SER A 187 1.27 22.29 -19.36
N HIS A 188 2.18 21.89 -18.48
CA HIS A 188 2.90 20.64 -18.53
C HIS A 188 3.18 20.11 -17.12
N SER A 189 3.22 18.79 -16.99
CA SER A 189 3.85 18.13 -15.84
C SER A 189 5.37 18.09 -16.02
N VAL A 190 6.08 17.82 -14.93
CA VAL A 190 7.55 17.71 -14.95
C VAL A 190 8.02 16.56 -15.84
N SER A 191 7.38 15.39 -15.77
CA SER A 191 7.75 14.24 -16.60
C SER A 191 7.53 14.49 -18.09
N GLU A 192 6.46 15.20 -18.48
CA GLU A 192 6.23 15.61 -19.87
C GLU A 192 7.33 16.52 -20.36
N LEU A 193 7.77 17.50 -19.57
CA LEU A 193 8.88 18.35 -19.94
C LEU A 193 10.21 17.59 -20.06
N GLN A 194 10.48 16.68 -19.13
CA GLN A 194 11.68 15.85 -19.19
C GLN A 194 11.69 14.98 -20.46
N ALA A 195 10.58 14.34 -20.79
CA ALA A 195 10.46 13.54 -22.00
C ALA A 195 10.51 14.40 -23.28
N LEU A 196 9.86 15.58 -23.26
CA LEU A 196 9.83 16.49 -24.42
C LEU A 196 11.22 17.04 -24.76
N TYR A 197 12.07 17.29 -23.75
CA TYR A 197 13.40 17.87 -23.92
C TYR A 197 14.55 16.89 -23.71
N ASP A 198 14.26 15.58 -23.72
CA ASP A 198 15.30 14.56 -23.68
C ASP A 198 16.17 14.64 -24.95
N GLY A 199 17.46 14.88 -24.77
CA GLY A 199 18.44 15.01 -25.86
C GLY A 199 18.24 16.20 -26.82
N LYS A 200 17.33 17.16 -26.53
CA LYS A 200 17.04 18.27 -27.47
C LYS A 200 17.86 19.53 -27.24
N LEU A 201 18.39 19.75 -26.06
CA LEU A 201 19.17 20.94 -25.72
C LEU A 201 20.55 20.53 -25.20
N ASP A 202 21.58 21.19 -25.68
CA ASP A 202 22.94 21.09 -25.15
C ASP A 202 23.13 21.96 -23.90
N GLY A 203 24.24 21.72 -23.16
CA GLY A 203 24.57 22.53 -21.98
C GLY A 203 24.72 24.01 -22.34
N GLY A 204 24.01 24.86 -21.61
CA GLY A 204 23.97 26.30 -21.84
C GLY A 204 22.85 26.78 -22.78
N GLU A 205 22.18 25.88 -23.52
CA GLU A 205 21.13 26.25 -24.47
C GLU A 205 19.78 26.55 -23.82
N GLU A 206 19.05 27.48 -24.45
CA GLU A 206 17.67 27.86 -24.10
C GLU A 206 16.76 27.75 -25.31
N ASP A 207 15.62 27.11 -25.15
CA ASP A 207 14.49 27.23 -26.08
C ASP A 207 13.67 28.46 -25.73
N GLU A 208 14.01 29.60 -26.33
CA GLU A 208 13.33 30.89 -26.11
C GLU A 208 11.88 30.88 -26.64
N SER A 209 11.55 29.97 -27.56
CA SER A 209 10.21 29.82 -28.12
C SER A 209 9.27 29.10 -27.18
N ALA A 210 9.80 28.34 -26.21
CA ALA A 210 9.00 27.64 -25.21
C ALA A 210 8.27 28.65 -24.30
N ASN A 211 6.99 28.34 -24.05
CA ASN A 211 6.18 29.06 -23.08
C ASN A 211 5.48 28.03 -22.18
N VAL A 212 6.18 27.63 -21.14
CA VAL A 212 5.70 26.59 -20.22
C VAL A 212 5.24 27.19 -18.89
N ALA A 213 4.24 26.56 -18.31
CA ALA A 213 3.76 26.82 -16.95
C ALA A 213 3.84 25.51 -16.15
N VAL A 214 4.53 25.54 -15.02
CA VAL A 214 4.65 24.43 -14.08
C VAL A 214 4.18 24.84 -12.70
N ALA A 215 3.63 23.90 -11.93
CA ALA A 215 3.24 24.12 -10.55
C ALA A 215 3.76 22.97 -9.68
N GLY A 216 4.23 23.28 -8.48
CA GLY A 216 4.72 22.24 -7.58
C GLY A 216 5.29 22.78 -6.29
N ARG A 217 5.72 21.86 -5.45
CA ARG A 217 6.30 22.15 -4.14
C ARG A 217 7.80 22.45 -4.26
N ILE A 218 8.25 23.49 -3.60
CA ILE A 218 9.68 23.82 -3.50
C ILE A 218 10.33 22.89 -2.49
N MET A 219 11.19 22.01 -2.99
CA MET A 219 11.93 21.04 -2.17
C MET A 219 13.28 21.58 -1.71
N ALA A 220 13.93 22.41 -2.52
CA ALA A 220 15.21 23.04 -2.20
C ALA A 220 15.29 24.46 -2.75
N LYS A 221 16.04 25.28 -2.03
CA LYS A 221 16.27 26.68 -2.36
C LYS A 221 17.76 27.00 -2.23
N ARG A 222 18.37 27.48 -3.33
CA ARG A 222 19.77 27.95 -3.35
C ARG A 222 19.79 29.34 -3.95
N VAL A 223 20.32 30.32 -3.23
CA VAL A 223 20.35 31.76 -3.65
C VAL A 223 21.79 32.27 -3.69
N PHE A 224 22.18 32.80 -4.84
CA PHE A 224 23.52 33.33 -5.12
C PHE A 224 23.44 34.80 -5.60
N GLY A 225 23.23 35.72 -4.68
CA GLY A 225 23.10 37.16 -5.00
C GLY A 225 21.93 37.48 -5.92
N LYS A 226 22.18 37.62 -7.23
CA LYS A 226 21.18 37.95 -8.27
C LYS A 226 20.63 36.70 -9.00
N LEU A 227 21.10 35.51 -8.63
CA LEU A 227 20.74 34.23 -9.22
C LEU A 227 20.20 33.29 -8.14
N ALA A 228 19.19 32.50 -8.45
CA ALA A 228 18.70 31.44 -7.57
C ALA A 228 18.30 30.20 -8.35
N PHE A 229 18.48 29.05 -7.71
CA PHE A 229 18.02 27.76 -8.21
C PHE A 229 17.13 27.13 -7.15
N PHE A 230 15.89 26.82 -7.54
CA PHE A 230 14.96 26.10 -6.69
C PHE A 230 14.67 24.74 -7.33
N THR A 231 14.47 23.70 -6.51
CA THR A 231 13.96 22.43 -6.97
C THR A 231 12.47 22.39 -6.75
N LEU A 232 11.69 22.32 -7.83
CA LEU A 232 10.24 22.16 -7.81
C LEU A 232 9.92 20.69 -7.98
N GLN A 233 9.01 20.17 -7.17
CA GLN A 233 8.46 18.81 -7.24
C GLN A 233 6.96 18.89 -7.51
N ASP A 234 6.51 18.24 -8.57
CA ASP A 234 5.09 17.96 -8.83
C ASP A 234 4.73 16.52 -8.48
N GLU A 235 3.62 16.03 -8.99
CA GLU A 235 3.22 14.65 -8.83
C GLU A 235 4.15 13.67 -9.57
N THR A 236 4.70 14.08 -10.71
CA THR A 236 5.37 13.22 -11.68
C THR A 236 6.89 13.19 -11.53
N GLY A 237 7.48 14.25 -10.93
CA GLY A 237 8.93 14.32 -10.80
C GLY A 237 9.44 15.62 -10.19
N THR A 238 10.72 15.90 -10.43
CA THR A 238 11.39 17.15 -9.98
C THR A 238 12.04 17.86 -11.15
N ILE A 239 11.93 19.19 -11.18
CA ILE A 239 12.60 20.04 -12.16
C ILE A 239 13.28 21.21 -11.46
N GLN A 240 14.37 21.70 -12.03
CA GLN A 240 15.03 22.89 -11.54
C GLN A 240 14.31 24.16 -12.05
N LEU A 241 14.15 25.15 -11.20
CA LEU A 241 13.77 26.50 -11.57
C LEU A 241 15.04 27.36 -11.60
N HIS A 242 15.34 27.95 -12.76
CA HIS A 242 16.41 28.91 -12.94
C HIS A 242 15.81 30.34 -12.83
N LEU A 243 16.25 31.08 -11.86
CA LEU A 243 15.62 32.32 -11.40
C LEU A 243 16.67 33.44 -11.38
N GLU A 244 16.53 34.45 -12.24
CA GLU A 244 17.45 35.55 -12.31
C GLU A 244 16.78 36.89 -12.06
N LYS A 245 17.48 37.77 -11.33
CA LYS A 245 17.00 39.13 -11.05
C LYS A 245 16.76 39.93 -12.33
N ASN A 246 17.62 39.79 -13.34
CA ASN A 246 17.51 40.53 -14.60
C ASN A 246 16.21 40.19 -15.36
N ARG A 247 15.72 38.94 -15.22
CA ARG A 247 14.52 38.44 -15.91
C ARG A 247 13.24 38.65 -15.09
N LEU A 248 13.33 38.46 -13.77
CA LEU A 248 12.21 38.58 -12.82
C LEU A 248 12.02 40.01 -12.30
N GLY A 249 12.99 40.91 -12.48
CA GLY A 249 12.92 42.28 -12.02
C GLY A 249 12.76 42.39 -10.49
N GLU A 250 11.87 43.24 -10.04
CA GLU A 250 11.59 43.46 -8.62
C GLU A 250 10.95 42.25 -7.94
N SER A 251 10.23 41.38 -8.70
CA SER A 251 9.62 40.19 -8.15
C SER A 251 10.65 39.16 -7.65
N PHE A 252 11.91 39.21 -8.10
CA PHE A 252 13.01 38.40 -7.60
C PHE A 252 13.28 38.62 -6.11
N LYS A 253 13.14 39.84 -5.62
CA LYS A 253 13.30 40.14 -4.20
C LYS A 253 12.20 39.46 -3.39
N ASN A 254 10.96 39.57 -3.85
CA ASN A 254 9.81 38.95 -3.19
C ASN A 254 9.93 37.42 -3.17
N LEU A 255 10.33 36.82 -4.28
CA LEU A 255 10.60 35.37 -4.36
C LEU A 255 11.65 34.93 -3.34
N LYS A 256 12.77 35.67 -3.24
CA LYS A 256 13.84 35.37 -2.28
C LYS A 256 13.38 35.46 -0.83
N ASP A 257 12.59 36.51 -0.50
CA ASP A 257 12.20 36.82 0.88
C ASP A 257 10.98 36.01 1.36
N TRP A 258 10.06 35.65 0.47
CA TRP A 258 8.80 35.01 0.82
C TRP A 258 8.77 33.51 0.61
N VAL A 259 9.46 32.99 -0.44
CA VAL A 259 9.41 31.57 -0.75
C VAL A 259 10.34 30.79 0.17
N ASP A 260 9.80 29.73 0.79
CA ASP A 260 10.53 28.78 1.63
C ASP A 260 10.40 27.35 1.06
N SER A 261 11.26 26.45 1.52
CA SER A 261 11.07 25.02 1.23
C SER A 261 9.76 24.53 1.85
N GLY A 262 8.98 23.80 1.07
CA GLY A 262 7.63 23.38 1.43
C GLY A 262 6.51 24.19 0.75
N ASP A 263 6.78 25.41 0.29
CA ASP A 263 5.79 26.22 -0.42
C ASP A 263 5.42 25.62 -1.77
N ILE A 264 4.20 25.84 -2.22
CA ILE A 264 3.76 25.49 -3.57
C ILE A 264 3.74 26.78 -4.39
N VAL A 265 4.41 26.74 -5.53
CA VAL A 265 4.49 27.89 -6.44
C VAL A 265 4.12 27.48 -7.87
N GLY A 266 3.59 28.43 -8.62
CA GLY A 266 3.46 28.39 -10.06
C GLY A 266 4.57 29.21 -10.72
N VAL A 267 5.14 28.71 -11.81
CA VAL A 267 6.21 29.38 -12.55
C VAL A 267 5.93 29.29 -14.03
N ARG A 268 6.03 30.43 -14.74
CA ARG A 268 5.99 30.50 -16.21
C ARG A 268 7.35 30.90 -16.74
N GLY A 269 7.77 30.31 -17.85
CA GLY A 269 9.06 30.62 -18.43
C GLY A 269 9.36 29.84 -19.69
N THR A 270 10.61 29.88 -20.09
CA THR A 270 11.22 29.11 -21.18
C THR A 270 11.90 27.87 -20.62
N ILE A 271 12.37 26.99 -21.48
CA ILE A 271 13.15 25.81 -21.06
C ILE A 271 14.62 26.05 -21.36
N ARG A 272 15.47 25.77 -20.40
CA ARG A 272 16.93 25.88 -20.53
C ARG A 272 17.61 24.65 -19.96
N ARG A 273 18.67 24.20 -20.61
CA ARG A 273 19.62 23.25 -20.00
C ARG A 273 20.80 24.05 -19.47
N THR A 274 21.11 23.91 -18.20
CA THR A 274 22.26 24.62 -17.60
C THR A 274 23.58 24.05 -18.15
N ASP A 275 24.69 24.79 -17.99
CA ASP A 275 26.03 24.32 -18.40
C ASP A 275 26.43 23.00 -17.74
N LYS A 276 25.79 22.62 -16.63
CA LYS A 276 25.97 21.34 -15.93
C LYS A 276 25.03 20.23 -16.42
N GLY A 277 24.22 20.50 -17.45
CA GLY A 277 23.29 19.53 -18.03
C GLY A 277 21.92 19.45 -17.37
N GLU A 278 21.61 20.26 -16.34
CA GLU A 278 20.32 20.21 -15.65
C GLU A 278 19.22 20.92 -16.45
N LEU A 279 18.12 20.19 -16.76
CA LEU A 279 16.95 20.76 -17.40
C LEU A 279 16.22 21.68 -16.41
N SER A 280 15.93 22.90 -16.84
CA SER A 280 15.40 23.95 -15.97
C SER A 280 14.29 24.74 -16.64
N VAL A 281 13.27 25.11 -15.88
CA VAL A 281 12.37 26.19 -16.27
C VAL A 281 13.06 27.53 -15.96
N TYR A 282 13.39 28.30 -16.99
CA TYR A 282 13.99 29.62 -16.87
C TYR A 282 12.88 30.65 -16.72
N ALA A 283 12.64 31.05 -15.49
CA ALA A 283 11.45 31.77 -15.06
C ALA A 283 11.36 33.19 -15.63
N LYS A 284 10.20 33.51 -16.21
CA LYS A 284 9.76 34.89 -16.56
C LYS A 284 8.82 35.44 -15.49
N GLU A 285 7.99 34.56 -14.91
CA GLU A 285 6.99 34.93 -13.90
C GLU A 285 6.90 33.81 -12.85
N TRP A 286 6.51 34.20 -11.65
CA TRP A 286 6.19 33.27 -10.58
C TRP A 286 5.01 33.77 -9.74
N VAL A 287 4.29 32.86 -9.12
CA VAL A 287 3.18 33.16 -8.23
C VAL A 287 3.20 32.22 -7.02
N MET A 288 2.90 32.74 -5.84
CA MET A 288 2.66 31.92 -4.66
C MET A 288 1.29 31.25 -4.81
N LEU A 289 1.26 29.92 -4.77
CA LEU A 289 0.01 29.15 -4.79
C LEU A 289 -0.42 28.78 -3.37
N THR A 290 0.53 28.33 -2.55
CA THR A 290 0.26 27.99 -1.16
C THR A 290 1.50 28.19 -0.30
N LYS A 291 1.39 29.04 0.71
CA LYS A 291 2.43 29.20 1.72
C LYS A 291 2.38 28.06 2.73
N SER A 292 3.48 27.31 2.86
CA SER A 292 3.63 26.27 3.87
C SER A 292 3.95 26.86 5.23
N ALA A 293 3.07 26.69 6.20
CA ALA A 293 3.30 27.19 7.56
C ALA A 293 4.30 26.34 8.36
N ALA A 294 4.34 25.03 8.10
CA ALA A 294 5.27 24.11 8.78
C ALA A 294 6.50 23.83 7.91
N PRO A 295 7.70 23.68 8.50
CA PRO A 295 8.87 23.22 7.77
C PRO A 295 8.69 21.76 7.32
N LEU A 296 9.34 21.38 6.22
CA LEU A 296 9.48 19.98 5.85
C LEU A 296 10.46 19.29 6.81
N PRO A 297 10.33 17.98 7.04
CA PRO A 297 11.33 17.19 7.74
C PRO A 297 12.72 17.36 7.10
N ASP A 298 13.77 17.13 7.91
CA ASP A 298 15.15 17.28 7.45
C ASP A 298 15.40 16.48 6.16
N LYS A 299 15.95 17.17 5.18
CA LYS A 299 16.14 16.68 3.82
C LYS A 299 17.17 15.55 3.71
N TRP A 300 18.16 15.54 4.62
CA TRP A 300 19.30 14.62 4.55
C TRP A 300 19.01 13.25 5.17
N HIS A 301 18.09 13.19 6.12
CA HIS A 301 17.74 11.97 6.81
C HIS A 301 16.38 11.40 6.38
N GLY A 302 15.59 12.18 5.60
CA GLY A 302 14.24 11.82 5.22
C GLY A 302 13.34 11.58 6.46
N LEU A 303 12.16 11.06 6.23
CA LEU A 303 11.31 10.54 7.31
C LEU A 303 11.58 9.04 7.42
N THR A 304 12.64 8.65 8.17
CA THR A 304 13.10 7.25 8.29
C THR A 304 12.39 6.49 9.42
N ASP A 305 11.91 7.20 10.44
CA ASP A 305 11.15 6.61 11.54
C ASP A 305 9.81 6.07 11.02
N ILE A 306 9.66 4.74 11.08
CA ILE A 306 8.50 4.01 10.55
C ILE A 306 7.20 4.49 11.20
N SER A 307 7.17 4.72 12.53
CA SER A 307 5.98 5.20 13.24
C SER A 307 5.58 6.58 12.75
N LYS A 308 6.53 7.51 12.62
CA LYS A 308 6.27 8.86 12.10
C LYS A 308 5.81 8.84 10.64
N ARG A 309 6.36 7.94 9.79
CA ARG A 309 5.91 7.76 8.40
C ARG A 309 4.44 7.42 8.32
N TYR A 310 3.98 6.46 9.12
CA TYR A 310 2.57 6.05 9.09
C TYR A 310 1.64 7.09 9.73
N ARG A 311 2.06 7.77 10.81
CA ARG A 311 1.27 8.82 11.47
C ARG A 311 1.19 10.11 10.67
N SER A 312 2.25 10.44 9.95
CA SER A 312 2.35 11.64 9.10
C SER A 312 2.49 11.26 7.63
N ARG A 313 1.60 10.43 7.12
CA ARG A 313 1.63 9.89 5.77
C ARG A 313 1.76 10.97 4.68
N HIS A 314 1.16 12.13 4.89
CA HIS A 314 1.30 13.27 3.97
C HIS A 314 2.76 13.77 3.89
N LEU A 315 3.50 13.78 4.99
CA LEU A 315 4.93 14.11 4.99
C LEU A 315 5.75 12.99 4.33
N ASP A 316 5.45 11.73 4.65
CA ASP A 316 6.07 10.56 4.02
C ASP A 316 5.95 10.63 2.49
N MET A 317 4.75 10.91 1.96
CA MET A 317 4.53 11.06 0.51
C MET A 317 5.25 12.27 -0.11
N ILE A 318 5.49 13.34 0.65
CA ILE A 318 6.23 14.51 0.17
C ILE A 318 7.73 14.20 0.07
N VAL A 319 8.32 13.57 1.09
CA VAL A 319 9.78 13.39 1.18
C VAL A 319 10.27 12.07 0.59
N ASN A 320 9.41 11.06 0.52
CA ASN A 320 9.69 9.73 -0.04
C ASN A 320 8.81 9.46 -1.27
N PRO A 321 9.22 9.87 -2.49
CA PRO A 321 8.40 9.71 -3.71
C PRO A 321 7.96 8.28 -3.99
N THR A 322 8.78 7.28 -3.64
CA THR A 322 8.49 5.84 -3.81
C THR A 322 7.21 5.40 -3.09
N VAL A 323 6.84 6.08 -1.99
CA VAL A 323 5.58 5.82 -1.29
C VAL A 323 4.38 6.15 -2.18
N ARG A 324 4.45 7.23 -2.97
CA ARG A 324 3.41 7.56 -3.96
C ARG A 324 3.30 6.51 -5.06
N ASP A 325 4.42 5.92 -5.46
CA ASP A 325 4.45 4.88 -6.49
C ASP A 325 3.75 3.60 -6.03
N THR A 326 3.88 3.23 -4.75
CA THR A 326 3.11 2.12 -4.16
C THR A 326 1.60 2.35 -4.31
N PHE A 327 1.11 3.56 -4.03
CA PHE A 327 -0.33 3.86 -4.18
C PHE A 327 -0.78 3.96 -5.65
N ARG A 328 0.07 4.45 -6.57
CA ARG A 328 -0.21 4.41 -8.01
C ARG A 328 -0.30 2.97 -8.52
N LYS A 329 0.64 2.12 -8.11
CA LYS A 329 0.61 0.69 -8.43
C LYS A 329 -0.64 0.02 -7.86
N ARG A 330 -1.00 0.30 -6.59
CA ARG A 330 -2.24 -0.20 -6.00
C ARG A 330 -3.47 0.19 -6.82
N ALA A 331 -3.58 1.44 -7.23
CA ALA A 331 -4.70 1.90 -8.06
C ALA A 331 -4.74 1.17 -9.41
N LYS A 332 -3.58 0.96 -10.05
CA LYS A 332 -3.48 0.25 -11.32
C LYS A 332 -3.82 -1.24 -11.17
N ILE A 333 -3.37 -1.89 -10.09
CA ILE A 333 -3.71 -3.28 -9.73
C ILE A 333 -5.22 -3.44 -9.62
N THR A 334 -5.90 -2.59 -8.84
CA THR A 334 -7.35 -2.70 -8.66
C THR A 334 -8.14 -2.36 -9.93
N ALA A 335 -7.66 -1.43 -10.75
CA ALA A 335 -8.27 -1.14 -12.06
C ALA A 335 -8.14 -2.36 -13.00
N THR A 336 -6.95 -2.95 -13.12
CA THR A 336 -6.72 -4.13 -13.95
C THR A 336 -7.58 -5.32 -13.51
N LEU A 337 -7.70 -5.54 -12.19
CA LEU A 337 -8.56 -6.58 -11.64
C LEU A 337 -10.02 -6.42 -12.11
N ARG A 338 -10.57 -5.19 -12.03
CA ARG A 338 -11.92 -4.88 -12.54
C ARG A 338 -12.03 -5.11 -14.05
N ASP A 339 -11.03 -4.65 -14.82
CA ASP A 339 -11.05 -4.81 -16.28
C ASP A 339 -11.08 -6.29 -16.68
N VAL A 340 -10.26 -7.15 -16.04
CA VAL A 340 -10.24 -8.58 -16.33
C VAL A 340 -11.58 -9.22 -15.98
N LEU A 341 -12.14 -8.94 -14.82
CA LEU A 341 -13.41 -9.52 -14.37
C LEU A 341 -14.58 -9.04 -15.23
N ASN A 342 -14.66 -7.76 -15.53
CA ASN A 342 -15.71 -7.19 -16.39
C ASN A 342 -15.66 -7.79 -17.81
N ASN A 343 -14.45 -7.98 -18.37
CA ASN A 343 -14.27 -8.64 -19.67
C ASN A 343 -14.67 -10.11 -19.66
N LYS A 344 -14.64 -10.77 -18.50
CA LYS A 344 -15.14 -12.13 -18.31
C LYS A 344 -16.64 -12.19 -18.00
N GLY A 345 -17.33 -11.05 -17.96
CA GLY A 345 -18.77 -10.95 -17.71
C GLY A 345 -19.16 -11.05 -16.25
N PHE A 346 -18.24 -10.79 -15.32
CA PHE A 346 -18.59 -10.59 -13.92
C PHE A 346 -19.24 -9.22 -13.72
N LEU A 347 -20.18 -9.15 -12.81
CA LEU A 347 -20.88 -7.92 -12.41
C LEU A 347 -20.36 -7.47 -11.04
N GLU A 348 -19.86 -6.24 -10.93
CA GLU A 348 -19.50 -5.64 -9.63
C GLU A 348 -20.76 -5.29 -8.86
N ILE A 349 -20.86 -5.74 -7.62
CA ILE A 349 -21.99 -5.54 -6.72
C ILE A 349 -21.50 -4.86 -5.45
N GLU A 350 -22.36 -4.09 -4.83
CA GLU A 350 -22.17 -3.56 -3.48
C GLU A 350 -23.18 -4.21 -2.53
N THR A 351 -22.67 -4.81 -1.45
CA THR A 351 -23.49 -5.41 -0.39
C THR A 351 -23.38 -4.57 0.90
N PRO A 352 -24.28 -4.73 1.87
CA PRO A 352 -24.26 -3.96 3.09
C PRO A 352 -22.96 -4.13 3.89
N VAL A 353 -22.49 -3.04 4.50
CA VAL A 353 -21.39 -3.05 5.47
C VAL A 353 -21.90 -3.36 6.88
N LEU A 354 -23.14 -2.93 7.20
CA LEU A 354 -23.80 -3.19 8.48
C LEU A 354 -24.65 -4.45 8.35
N HIS A 355 -24.41 -5.42 9.22
CA HIS A 355 -25.12 -6.69 9.27
C HIS A 355 -25.87 -6.82 10.58
N SER A 356 -27.05 -7.43 10.55
CA SER A 356 -27.77 -7.86 11.74
C SER A 356 -27.11 -9.06 12.43
N GLN A 357 -26.37 -9.85 11.66
CA GLN A 357 -25.62 -11.02 12.12
C GLN A 357 -24.33 -11.17 11.32
N PRO A 358 -23.16 -11.43 11.98
CA PRO A 358 -21.91 -11.70 11.27
C PRO A 358 -21.93 -13.09 10.63
N GLY A 359 -21.31 -13.25 9.48
CA GLY A 359 -21.20 -14.53 8.78
C GLY A 359 -20.27 -14.47 7.58
N GLY A 360 -19.98 -15.65 6.98
CA GLY A 360 -19.11 -15.78 5.81
C GLY A 360 -17.61 -15.89 6.13
N ALA A 361 -17.22 -15.85 7.40
CA ALA A 361 -15.84 -16.09 7.86
C ALA A 361 -15.83 -16.46 9.35
N GLU A 362 -14.73 -16.99 9.84
CA GLU A 362 -14.43 -17.13 11.26
C GLU A 362 -13.56 -15.94 11.67
N ALA A 363 -14.16 -14.93 12.33
CA ALA A 363 -13.49 -13.72 12.77
C ALA A 363 -14.36 -12.97 13.79
N LYS A 364 -13.72 -12.29 14.74
CA LYS A 364 -14.43 -11.45 15.70
C LYS A 364 -14.92 -10.17 15.02
N PRO A 365 -16.24 -9.85 15.04
CA PRO A 365 -16.78 -8.64 14.42
C PRO A 365 -16.53 -7.40 15.28
N PHE A 366 -16.59 -6.21 14.64
CA PHE A 366 -16.85 -4.95 15.34
C PHE A 366 -18.35 -4.80 15.52
N GLU A 367 -18.77 -4.42 16.72
CA GLU A 367 -20.17 -4.21 17.09
C GLU A 367 -20.52 -2.72 17.09
N THR A 368 -21.76 -2.39 16.74
CA THR A 368 -22.30 -1.04 16.78
C THR A 368 -23.80 -1.09 17.06
N TYR A 369 -24.43 0.07 17.24
CA TYR A 369 -25.84 0.17 17.62
C TYR A 369 -26.58 1.20 16.77
N HIS A 370 -27.76 0.83 16.27
CA HIS A 370 -28.62 1.71 15.48
C HIS A 370 -29.68 2.37 16.38
N ASN A 371 -29.44 3.62 16.80
CA ASN A 371 -30.25 4.33 17.78
C ASN A 371 -31.75 4.44 17.43
N THR A 372 -32.09 4.64 16.14
CA THR A 372 -33.49 4.84 15.73
C THR A 372 -34.26 3.52 15.63
N MET A 373 -33.57 2.45 15.22
CA MET A 373 -34.18 1.13 15.10
C MET A 373 -34.08 0.31 16.38
N ASP A 374 -33.34 0.81 17.37
CA ASP A 374 -33.13 0.15 18.69
C ASP A 374 -32.61 -1.28 18.52
N MET A 375 -31.52 -1.45 17.74
CA MET A 375 -30.97 -2.75 17.41
C MET A 375 -29.44 -2.75 17.35
N ASP A 376 -28.85 -3.86 17.78
CA ASP A 376 -27.43 -4.13 17.61
C ASP A 376 -27.13 -4.51 16.17
N LEU A 377 -25.99 -4.05 15.68
CA LEU A 377 -25.46 -4.35 14.36
C LEU A 377 -23.97 -4.69 14.46
N THR A 378 -23.47 -5.39 13.47
CA THR A 378 -22.03 -5.66 13.30
C THR A 378 -21.53 -5.09 11.98
N LEU A 379 -20.23 -4.76 11.93
CA LEU A 379 -19.56 -4.53 10.66
C LEU A 379 -19.24 -5.88 10.02
N ARG A 380 -19.39 -5.96 8.69
CA ARG A 380 -19.16 -7.19 7.92
C ARG A 380 -17.74 -7.74 8.10
N ILE A 381 -17.61 -9.04 8.27
CA ILE A 381 -16.36 -9.79 8.33
C ILE A 381 -16.04 -10.50 7.01
N ALA A 382 -17.01 -10.59 6.09
CA ALA A 382 -16.94 -11.12 4.72
C ALA A 382 -18.12 -10.58 3.89
N THR A 383 -18.07 -10.74 2.58
CA THR A 383 -19.19 -10.43 1.64
C THR A 383 -19.89 -11.69 1.12
N GLU A 384 -19.37 -12.85 1.46
CA GLU A 384 -19.68 -14.17 0.95
C GLU A 384 -21.18 -14.49 0.91
N LEU A 385 -21.88 -14.45 2.06
CA LEU A 385 -23.26 -14.91 2.15
C LEU A 385 -24.22 -14.05 1.31
N HIS A 386 -23.95 -12.76 1.20
CA HIS A 386 -24.73 -11.87 0.35
C HIS A 386 -24.51 -12.12 -1.14
N LEU A 387 -23.25 -12.35 -1.56
CA LEU A 387 -22.92 -12.63 -2.95
C LEU A 387 -23.48 -14.00 -3.39
N LYS A 388 -23.43 -15.01 -2.52
CA LYS A 388 -24.09 -16.30 -2.76
C LYS A 388 -25.61 -16.20 -2.95
N ARG A 389 -26.27 -15.34 -2.15
CA ARG A 389 -27.72 -15.05 -2.31
C ARG A 389 -28.02 -14.43 -3.67
N LEU A 390 -27.10 -13.67 -4.27
CA LEU A 390 -27.26 -13.15 -5.64
C LEU A 390 -27.13 -14.28 -6.69
N ILE A 391 -26.26 -15.27 -6.46
CA ILE A 391 -26.19 -16.45 -7.31
C ILE A 391 -27.50 -17.24 -7.25
N VAL A 392 -28.05 -17.46 -6.05
CA VAL A 392 -29.40 -18.05 -5.89
C VAL A 392 -30.46 -17.22 -6.64
N GLY A 393 -30.34 -15.92 -6.61
CA GLY A 393 -31.23 -14.97 -7.31
C GLY A 393 -31.09 -14.96 -8.83
N GLY A 394 -30.15 -15.74 -9.40
CA GLY A 394 -30.01 -15.97 -10.84
C GLY A 394 -28.88 -15.21 -11.54
N PHE A 395 -27.99 -14.54 -10.81
CA PHE A 395 -26.75 -14.04 -11.39
C PHE A 395 -25.74 -15.18 -11.56
N ASN A 396 -25.06 -15.23 -12.71
CA ASN A 396 -24.07 -16.26 -12.96
C ASN A 396 -22.65 -15.88 -12.51
N ARG A 397 -22.30 -14.60 -12.48
CA ARG A 397 -20.97 -14.10 -12.13
C ARG A 397 -21.10 -12.76 -11.42
N VAL A 398 -20.69 -12.71 -10.18
CA VAL A 398 -20.71 -11.50 -9.36
C VAL A 398 -19.38 -11.34 -8.61
N TYR A 399 -19.01 -10.11 -8.30
CA TYR A 399 -17.89 -9.82 -7.42
C TYR A 399 -18.12 -8.52 -6.65
N GLU A 400 -17.43 -8.38 -5.54
CA GLU A 400 -17.34 -7.14 -4.78
C GLU A 400 -15.89 -6.89 -4.36
N ILE A 401 -15.40 -5.66 -4.58
CA ILE A 401 -14.15 -5.17 -3.97
C ILE A 401 -14.54 -4.24 -2.83
N GLY A 402 -14.32 -4.68 -1.60
CA GLY A 402 -14.81 -3.96 -0.44
C GLY A 402 -13.90 -3.97 0.77
N ARG A 403 -14.24 -3.13 1.76
CA ARG A 403 -13.63 -3.15 3.06
C ARG A 403 -14.24 -4.25 3.92
N ILE A 404 -13.37 -4.99 4.57
CA ILE A 404 -13.68 -6.03 5.54
C ILE A 404 -13.14 -5.58 6.89
N PHE A 405 -13.88 -5.90 7.97
CA PHE A 405 -13.62 -5.43 9.31
C PHE A 405 -13.52 -6.63 10.26
N ARG A 406 -12.36 -6.89 10.79
CA ARG A 406 -12.12 -7.95 11.78
C ARG A 406 -11.50 -7.36 13.03
N ASN A 407 -12.09 -7.57 14.21
CA ASN A 407 -11.66 -7.05 15.50
C ASN A 407 -10.54 -7.91 16.10
N GLU A 408 -9.43 -7.96 15.41
CA GLU A 408 -8.27 -8.80 15.69
C GLU A 408 -7.03 -7.98 16.00
N GLY A 409 -5.93 -8.66 16.30
CA GLY A 409 -4.65 -8.03 16.59
C GLY A 409 -4.04 -7.30 15.39
N ILE A 410 -3.35 -6.18 15.66
CA ILE A 410 -2.63 -5.41 14.64
C ILE A 410 -1.19 -5.90 14.53
N SER A 411 -0.77 -6.30 13.32
CA SER A 411 0.60 -6.77 13.03
C SER A 411 1.14 -6.17 11.72
N THR A 412 2.28 -6.63 11.25
CA THR A 412 2.78 -6.31 9.91
C THR A 412 1.97 -6.97 8.80
N ARG A 413 1.17 -8.00 9.14
CA ARG A 413 0.36 -8.80 8.21
C ARG A 413 -1.14 -8.51 8.34
N HIS A 414 -1.60 -7.95 9.48
CA HIS A 414 -3.00 -7.76 9.83
C HIS A 414 -3.29 -6.30 10.18
N ASN A 415 -4.37 -5.79 9.63
CA ASN A 415 -4.98 -4.50 9.97
C ASN A 415 -6.47 -4.74 10.17
N PRO A 416 -7.11 -4.19 11.20
CA PRO A 416 -8.50 -4.49 11.52
C PRO A 416 -9.50 -4.06 10.42
N GLU A 417 -9.07 -3.19 9.54
CA GLU A 417 -9.79 -2.78 8.33
C GLU A 417 -8.87 -3.02 7.13
N PHE A 418 -9.29 -3.87 6.19
CA PHE A 418 -8.51 -4.23 5.01
C PHE A 418 -9.39 -4.36 3.77
N THR A 419 -8.80 -4.42 2.59
CA THR A 419 -9.52 -4.58 1.32
C THR A 419 -9.40 -6.02 0.84
N SER A 420 -10.55 -6.63 0.56
CA SER A 420 -10.66 -7.92 -0.11
C SER A 420 -11.48 -7.79 -1.39
N ILE A 421 -11.28 -8.71 -2.31
CA ILE A 421 -12.26 -9.03 -3.34
C ILE A 421 -12.81 -10.41 -3.05
N GLU A 422 -14.11 -10.56 -3.19
CA GLU A 422 -14.78 -11.85 -3.25
C GLU A 422 -15.57 -11.95 -4.56
N LEU A 423 -15.51 -13.09 -5.20
CA LEU A 423 -16.20 -13.34 -6.46
C LEU A 423 -16.79 -14.74 -6.48
N TYR A 424 -17.92 -14.89 -7.17
CA TYR A 424 -18.67 -16.14 -7.27
C TYR A 424 -19.08 -16.37 -8.72
N GLN A 425 -18.86 -17.60 -9.21
CA GLN A 425 -19.20 -18.01 -10.56
C GLN A 425 -20.03 -19.29 -10.52
N ALA A 426 -21.26 -19.22 -11.01
CA ALA A 426 -22.11 -20.39 -11.21
C ALA A 426 -21.54 -21.34 -12.28
N TYR A 427 -21.76 -22.63 -12.11
CA TYR A 427 -21.29 -23.71 -12.99
C TYR A 427 -19.76 -23.81 -13.10
N ALA A 428 -19.07 -23.43 -12.03
CA ALA A 428 -17.63 -23.54 -11.85
C ALA A 428 -17.31 -24.29 -10.55
N ASP A 429 -16.11 -24.82 -10.45
CA ASP A 429 -15.59 -25.44 -9.24
C ASP A 429 -14.23 -24.85 -8.81
N TYR A 430 -13.61 -25.41 -7.78
CA TYR A 430 -12.36 -24.91 -7.23
C TYR A 430 -11.18 -24.98 -8.20
N GLU A 431 -11.19 -25.88 -9.20
CA GLU A 431 -10.15 -25.94 -10.23
C GLU A 431 -10.25 -24.75 -11.19
N ASP A 432 -11.49 -24.35 -11.54
CA ASP A 432 -11.73 -23.12 -12.30
C ASP A 432 -11.24 -21.89 -11.52
N MET A 433 -11.44 -21.88 -10.20
CA MET A 433 -10.98 -20.79 -9.32
C MET A 433 -9.45 -20.75 -9.22
N MET A 434 -8.74 -21.89 -9.20
CA MET A 434 -7.27 -21.91 -9.28
C MET A 434 -6.78 -21.27 -10.59
N ASN A 435 -7.35 -21.64 -11.72
CA ASN A 435 -7.00 -21.10 -13.03
C ASN A 435 -7.28 -19.58 -13.12
N LEU A 436 -8.41 -19.15 -12.56
CA LEU A 436 -8.78 -17.73 -12.50
C LEU A 436 -7.83 -16.93 -11.57
N THR A 437 -7.46 -17.48 -10.43
CA THR A 437 -6.50 -16.87 -9.50
C THR A 437 -5.16 -16.62 -10.17
N GLU A 438 -4.61 -17.61 -10.86
CA GLU A 438 -3.37 -17.48 -11.63
C GLU A 438 -3.49 -16.36 -12.68
N GLU A 439 -4.59 -16.34 -13.43
CA GLU A 439 -4.81 -15.32 -14.48
C GLU A 439 -4.89 -13.91 -13.91
N LEU A 440 -5.65 -13.73 -12.82
CA LEU A 440 -5.81 -12.43 -12.17
C LEU A 440 -4.48 -11.91 -11.62
N VAL A 441 -3.71 -12.73 -10.90
CA VAL A 441 -2.43 -12.32 -10.32
C VAL A 441 -1.40 -11.98 -11.40
N VAL A 442 -1.33 -12.79 -12.46
CA VAL A 442 -0.43 -12.50 -13.60
C VAL A 442 -0.81 -11.21 -14.30
N ALA A 443 -2.09 -10.97 -14.58
CA ALA A 443 -2.55 -9.74 -15.22
C ALA A 443 -2.22 -8.50 -14.35
N MET A 444 -2.42 -8.59 -13.04
CA MET A 444 -2.08 -7.51 -12.11
C MET A 444 -0.56 -7.29 -12.02
N CYS A 445 0.24 -8.35 -12.07
CA CYS A 445 1.69 -8.26 -12.13
C CYS A 445 2.14 -7.54 -13.41
N ASP A 446 1.69 -7.98 -14.58
CA ASP A 446 2.03 -7.39 -15.89
C ASP A 446 1.63 -5.90 -15.98
N ALA A 447 0.60 -5.50 -15.22
CA ALA A 447 0.18 -4.10 -15.16
C ALA A 447 1.17 -3.18 -14.44
N VAL A 448 1.97 -3.67 -13.48
CA VAL A 448 2.80 -2.84 -12.59
C VAL A 448 4.27 -3.22 -12.56
N SER A 449 4.66 -4.27 -13.28
CA SER A 449 6.03 -4.79 -13.36
C SER A 449 6.35 -5.23 -14.79
N ASP A 450 7.60 -5.01 -15.21
CA ASP A 450 8.11 -5.47 -16.50
C ASP A 450 8.61 -6.92 -16.45
N THR A 451 8.54 -7.56 -15.29
CA THR A 451 8.98 -8.93 -15.07
C THR A 451 8.05 -9.65 -14.10
N ARG A 452 7.88 -10.95 -14.30
CA ARG A 452 7.15 -11.86 -13.41
C ARG A 452 8.04 -12.50 -12.35
N GLN A 453 9.33 -12.11 -12.31
CA GLN A 453 10.30 -12.46 -11.27
C GLN A 453 10.34 -11.30 -10.27
N LEU A 454 9.53 -11.36 -9.23
CA LEU A 454 9.30 -10.26 -8.30
C LEU A 454 10.29 -10.33 -7.12
N PRO A 455 11.08 -9.29 -6.86
CA PRO A 455 11.82 -9.22 -5.60
C PRO A 455 10.87 -9.04 -4.43
N TYR A 456 11.06 -9.84 -3.36
CA TYR A 456 10.33 -9.68 -2.11
C TYR A 456 11.24 -10.01 -0.92
N GLY A 457 11.70 -8.98 -0.21
CA GLY A 457 12.76 -9.13 0.79
C GLY A 457 14.02 -9.73 0.17
N ASP A 458 14.48 -10.84 0.72
CA ASP A 458 15.67 -11.58 0.24
C ASP A 458 15.34 -12.63 -0.82
N HIS A 459 14.07 -12.76 -1.22
CA HIS A 459 13.60 -13.78 -2.17
C HIS A 459 13.24 -13.18 -3.53
N ILE A 460 13.28 -14.03 -4.55
CA ILE A 460 12.65 -13.77 -5.85
C ILE A 460 11.44 -14.69 -5.96
N VAL A 461 10.26 -14.10 -6.15
CA VAL A 461 9.00 -14.81 -6.32
C VAL A 461 8.65 -14.84 -7.80
N ASN A 462 8.54 -16.04 -8.36
CA ASN A 462 8.14 -16.23 -9.74
C ASN A 462 6.62 -16.43 -9.84
N VAL A 463 5.92 -15.49 -10.46
CA VAL A 463 4.45 -15.58 -10.64
C VAL A 463 4.05 -16.14 -12.01
N GLU A 464 4.98 -16.71 -12.79
CA GLU A 464 4.64 -17.39 -14.04
C GLU A 464 3.85 -18.67 -13.79
N ARG A 465 2.88 -18.93 -14.65
CA ARG A 465 2.01 -20.11 -14.61
C ARG A 465 2.66 -21.33 -15.29
N PRO A 466 2.30 -22.57 -14.90
CA PRO A 466 1.40 -22.95 -13.81
C PRO A 466 2.09 -22.94 -12.45
N TRP A 467 1.31 -22.71 -11.36
CA TRP A 467 1.84 -22.79 -10.01
C TRP A 467 1.75 -24.21 -9.44
N ARG A 468 2.54 -24.48 -8.39
CA ARG A 468 2.49 -25.76 -7.67
C ARG A 468 1.11 -25.96 -7.05
N ARG A 469 0.56 -27.18 -7.20
CA ARG A 469 -0.66 -27.64 -6.53
C ARG A 469 -0.28 -28.85 -5.68
N VAL A 470 -0.61 -28.83 -4.39
CA VAL A 470 -0.25 -29.90 -3.45
C VAL A 470 -1.36 -30.05 -2.41
N THR A 471 -1.71 -31.28 -2.03
CA THR A 471 -2.70 -31.49 -0.97
C THR A 471 -2.13 -31.09 0.39
N MET A 472 -3.01 -30.70 1.34
CA MET A 472 -2.57 -30.40 2.69
C MET A 472 -1.89 -31.60 3.35
N ALA A 473 -2.39 -32.80 3.12
CA ALA A 473 -1.80 -34.04 3.64
C ALA A 473 -0.40 -34.30 3.06
N ASP A 474 -0.24 -34.14 1.72
CA ASP A 474 1.04 -34.37 1.07
C ASP A 474 2.11 -33.37 1.51
N ILE A 475 1.77 -32.08 1.63
CA ILE A 475 2.74 -31.08 2.05
C ILE A 475 3.13 -31.25 3.54
N VAL A 476 2.21 -31.67 4.40
CA VAL A 476 2.55 -32.03 5.79
C VAL A 476 3.43 -33.28 5.83
N LYS A 477 3.20 -34.24 4.95
CA LYS A 477 4.05 -35.42 4.82
C LYS A 477 5.48 -35.12 4.37
N GLU A 478 5.72 -34.02 3.65
CA GLU A 478 7.09 -33.55 3.35
C GLU A 478 7.85 -33.17 4.63
N HIS A 479 7.17 -32.75 5.70
CA HIS A 479 7.74 -32.37 7.00
C HIS A 479 7.65 -33.47 8.06
N ILE A 480 6.68 -34.39 7.91
CA ILE A 480 6.47 -35.57 8.78
C ILE A 480 6.40 -36.82 7.89
N PRO A 481 7.53 -37.30 7.31
CA PRO A 481 7.51 -38.32 6.24
C PRO A 481 6.95 -39.68 6.64
N ASP A 482 7.09 -40.04 7.91
CA ASP A 482 6.72 -41.39 8.40
C ASP A 482 5.26 -41.46 8.89
N PHE A 483 4.44 -40.44 8.59
CA PHE A 483 3.06 -40.40 9.06
C PHE A 483 2.08 -40.04 7.94
N ASP A 484 0.95 -40.71 7.89
CA ASP A 484 -0.09 -40.54 6.87
C ASP A 484 -1.42 -40.15 7.53
N PHE A 485 -1.75 -38.85 7.48
CA PHE A 485 -2.99 -38.31 8.03
C PHE A 485 -4.23 -38.75 7.26
N GLU A 486 -4.13 -39.04 5.94
CA GLU A 486 -5.27 -39.47 5.12
C GLU A 486 -5.74 -40.88 5.49
N SER A 487 -4.89 -41.71 6.11
CA SER A 487 -5.24 -43.06 6.56
C SER A 487 -6.08 -43.07 7.85
N LEU A 488 -6.26 -41.93 8.51
CA LEU A 488 -6.91 -41.84 9.81
C LEU A 488 -8.39 -41.45 9.68
N GLU A 489 -9.24 -42.09 10.50
CA GLU A 489 -10.63 -41.69 10.66
C GLU A 489 -10.72 -40.42 11.53
N ASN A 490 -11.34 -39.37 11.00
CA ASN A 490 -11.33 -38.04 11.55
C ASN A 490 -11.77 -37.92 13.01
N ASN A 491 -12.85 -38.63 13.40
CA ASN A 491 -13.45 -38.54 14.73
C ASN A 491 -13.14 -39.78 15.63
N ASN A 492 -12.23 -40.65 15.20
CA ASN A 492 -11.83 -41.81 16.00
C ASN A 492 -10.87 -41.39 17.11
N PRO A 493 -11.20 -41.59 18.42
CA PRO A 493 -10.38 -41.11 19.52
C PRO A 493 -8.94 -41.67 19.50
N GLU A 494 -8.72 -42.91 19.05
CA GLU A 494 -7.39 -43.50 18.96
C GLU A 494 -6.56 -42.81 17.84
N HIS A 495 -7.18 -42.57 16.68
CA HIS A 495 -6.55 -41.87 15.56
C HIS A 495 -6.25 -40.39 15.91
N VAL A 496 -7.16 -39.71 16.60
CA VAL A 496 -6.91 -38.34 17.11
C VAL A 496 -5.73 -38.32 18.09
N ALA A 497 -5.67 -39.30 19.01
CA ALA A 497 -4.55 -39.39 19.96
C ALA A 497 -3.21 -39.66 19.24
N GLN A 498 -3.21 -40.53 18.20
CA GLN A 498 -2.05 -40.80 17.38
C GLN A 498 -1.59 -39.57 16.61
N ALA A 499 -2.51 -38.85 15.94
CA ALA A 499 -2.22 -37.62 15.24
C ALA A 499 -1.60 -36.54 16.17
N LYS A 500 -2.19 -36.35 17.35
CA LYS A 500 -1.66 -35.42 18.38
C LYS A 500 -0.26 -35.80 18.84
N ALA A 501 0.01 -37.09 19.05
CA ALA A 501 1.33 -37.56 19.47
C ALA A 501 2.41 -37.21 18.44
N VAL A 502 2.11 -37.43 17.15
CA VAL A 502 3.02 -37.12 16.04
C VAL A 502 3.21 -35.63 15.88
N ALA A 503 2.14 -34.83 15.92
CA ALA A 503 2.20 -33.37 15.84
C ALA A 503 3.05 -32.77 16.97
N LYS A 504 2.90 -33.27 18.21
CA LYS A 504 3.74 -32.88 19.35
C LYS A 504 5.19 -33.23 19.14
N ALA A 505 5.48 -34.41 18.63
CA ALA A 505 6.86 -34.84 18.35
C ALA A 505 7.50 -33.96 17.28
N ALA A 506 6.70 -33.42 16.33
CA ALA A 506 7.13 -32.47 15.32
C ALA A 506 7.22 -31.01 15.83
N GLY A 507 6.87 -30.74 17.08
CA GLY A 507 6.97 -29.41 17.70
C GLY A 507 5.74 -28.50 17.53
N VAL A 508 4.61 -29.03 17.04
CA VAL A 508 3.37 -28.25 16.86
C VAL A 508 2.77 -27.89 18.22
N PRO A 509 2.52 -26.61 18.51
CA PRO A 509 2.00 -26.17 19.80
C PRO A 509 0.49 -26.41 19.93
N LYS A 510 -0.04 -26.40 21.15
CA LYS A 510 -1.48 -26.42 21.50
C LYS A 510 -2.32 -27.55 20.88
N VAL A 511 -1.71 -28.66 20.52
CA VAL A 511 -2.44 -29.79 19.89
C VAL A 511 -3.35 -30.54 20.88
N ASP A 512 -3.19 -30.35 22.20
CA ASP A 512 -3.97 -31.03 23.23
C ASP A 512 -5.46 -30.69 23.19
N ASP A 513 -5.79 -29.47 22.79
CA ASP A 513 -7.16 -28.96 22.76
C ASP A 513 -7.90 -29.32 21.45
N LEU A 514 -7.20 -29.82 20.45
CA LEU A 514 -7.78 -30.18 19.16
C LEU A 514 -8.61 -31.47 19.24
N THR A 515 -9.76 -31.50 18.59
CA THR A 515 -10.77 -32.54 18.79
C THR A 515 -10.83 -33.58 17.67
N THR A 516 -10.28 -33.27 16.50
CA THR A 516 -10.33 -34.14 15.31
C THR A 516 -8.96 -34.30 14.64
N VAL A 517 -8.79 -35.29 13.82
CA VAL A 517 -7.57 -35.44 12.98
C VAL A 517 -7.42 -34.28 12.02
N GLY A 518 -8.52 -33.75 11.47
CA GLY A 518 -8.51 -32.62 10.56
C GLY A 518 -7.98 -31.34 11.21
N TYR A 519 -8.35 -31.03 12.45
CA TYR A 519 -7.76 -29.90 13.18
C TYR A 519 -6.26 -30.09 13.44
N VAL A 520 -5.83 -31.32 13.76
CA VAL A 520 -4.41 -31.61 13.99
C VAL A 520 -3.61 -31.46 12.68
N LEU A 521 -4.14 -31.96 11.56
CA LEU A 521 -3.52 -31.80 10.24
C LEU A 521 -3.37 -30.33 9.87
N ASN A 522 -4.42 -29.52 10.07
CA ASN A 522 -4.38 -28.09 9.80
C ASN A 522 -3.35 -27.37 10.69
N ALA A 523 -3.29 -27.69 11.97
CA ALA A 523 -2.29 -27.11 12.88
C ALA A 523 -0.84 -27.50 12.49
N CYS A 524 -0.62 -28.74 12.00
CA CYS A 524 0.68 -29.14 11.46
C CYS A 524 1.02 -28.34 10.21
N PHE A 525 0.06 -28.10 9.32
CA PHE A 525 0.28 -27.29 8.13
C PHE A 525 0.64 -25.85 8.47
N GLU A 526 -0.12 -25.18 9.33
CA GLU A 526 0.09 -23.79 9.71
C GLU A 526 1.47 -23.58 10.36
N GLU A 527 1.89 -24.47 11.25
CA GLU A 527 3.14 -24.31 11.99
C GLU A 527 4.36 -24.71 11.16
N LEU A 528 4.31 -25.84 10.43
CA LEU A 528 5.48 -26.43 9.80
C LEU A 528 5.64 -26.04 8.32
N CYS A 529 4.52 -25.89 7.59
CA CYS A 529 4.55 -25.78 6.13
C CYS A 529 4.36 -24.35 5.63
N GLU A 530 3.36 -23.62 6.13
CA GLU A 530 3.02 -22.27 5.66
C GLU A 530 4.23 -21.32 5.60
N PRO A 531 5.10 -21.23 6.64
CA PRO A 531 6.25 -20.34 6.62
C PRO A 531 7.26 -20.66 5.51
N THR A 532 7.27 -21.88 4.99
CA THR A 532 8.21 -22.36 3.96
C THR A 532 7.74 -22.07 2.53
N LEU A 533 6.47 -21.70 2.33
CA LEU A 533 5.84 -21.48 1.03
C LEU A 533 6.24 -20.12 0.43
N ILE A 534 7.44 -20.02 -0.09
CA ILE A 534 7.97 -18.77 -0.68
C ILE A 534 7.41 -18.56 -2.09
N GLN A 535 7.36 -19.60 -2.92
CA GLN A 535 6.83 -19.52 -4.28
C GLN A 535 5.30 -19.70 -4.30
N PRO A 536 4.59 -19.13 -5.28
CA PRO A 536 3.16 -19.30 -5.43
C PRO A 536 2.78 -20.79 -5.43
N THR A 537 1.99 -21.19 -4.45
CA THR A 537 1.58 -22.59 -4.23
C THR A 537 0.12 -22.65 -3.82
N PHE A 538 -0.66 -23.47 -4.49
CA PHE A 538 -1.98 -23.85 -4.04
C PHE A 538 -1.86 -25.06 -3.10
N VAL A 539 -2.30 -24.89 -1.88
CA VAL A 539 -2.55 -26.00 -0.95
C VAL A 539 -4.02 -26.35 -1.06
N ILE A 540 -4.31 -27.58 -1.44
CA ILE A 540 -5.65 -28.05 -1.77
C ILE A 540 -6.12 -29.14 -0.80
N ASP A 541 -7.40 -29.48 -0.84
CA ASP A 541 -8.02 -30.56 -0.07
C ASP A 541 -7.92 -30.31 1.46
N TYR A 542 -8.54 -29.24 1.90
CA TYR A 542 -8.64 -28.88 3.33
C TYR A 542 -9.61 -29.80 4.06
N PRO A 543 -9.36 -30.13 5.35
CA PRO A 543 -10.32 -30.87 6.17
C PRO A 543 -11.68 -30.18 6.26
N VAL A 544 -12.75 -30.99 6.35
CA VAL A 544 -14.14 -30.49 6.54
C VAL A 544 -14.25 -29.64 7.82
N ASP A 545 -13.52 -30.00 8.88
CA ASP A 545 -13.56 -29.37 10.20
C ASP A 545 -13.21 -27.87 10.18
N VAL A 546 -12.33 -27.48 9.25
CA VAL A 546 -11.86 -26.08 9.07
C VAL A 546 -12.47 -25.42 7.84
N SER A 547 -13.51 -26.02 7.22
CA SER A 547 -14.06 -25.56 5.95
C SER A 547 -15.59 -25.54 5.95
N PRO A 548 -16.24 -24.72 6.79
CA PRO A 548 -17.69 -24.80 7.05
C PRO A 548 -18.57 -24.43 5.86
N LEU A 549 -18.05 -23.73 4.86
CA LEU A 549 -18.79 -23.22 3.70
C LEU A 549 -18.41 -23.91 2.39
N ALA A 550 -17.40 -24.80 2.45
CA ALA A 550 -16.89 -25.53 1.30
C ALA A 550 -17.60 -26.89 1.11
N LYS A 551 -17.79 -27.26 -0.15
CA LYS A 551 -18.41 -28.53 -0.53
C LYS A 551 -17.49 -29.70 -0.18
N PRO A 552 -18.04 -30.84 0.33
CA PRO A 552 -17.26 -32.07 0.51
C PRO A 552 -16.56 -32.49 -0.79
N HIS A 553 -15.33 -32.98 -0.67
CA HIS A 553 -14.55 -33.42 -1.81
C HIS A 553 -15.22 -34.64 -2.49
N ARG A 554 -15.35 -34.56 -3.82
CA ARG A 554 -16.10 -35.55 -4.63
C ARG A 554 -15.57 -36.99 -4.55
N SER A 555 -14.32 -37.20 -4.13
CA SER A 555 -13.67 -38.53 -4.07
C SER A 555 -12.87 -38.80 -2.79
N LYS A 556 -12.68 -37.80 -1.90
CA LYS A 556 -11.90 -37.94 -0.66
C LYS A 556 -12.79 -37.64 0.56
N PRO A 557 -13.35 -38.64 1.23
CA PRO A 557 -14.14 -38.44 2.44
C PRO A 557 -13.32 -37.72 3.53
N GLY A 558 -13.95 -36.78 4.26
CA GLY A 558 -13.30 -35.99 5.32
C GLY A 558 -12.61 -34.73 4.85
N PHE A 559 -12.47 -34.53 3.54
CA PHE A 559 -11.90 -33.35 2.91
C PHE A 559 -12.93 -32.52 2.14
N THR A 560 -12.56 -31.31 1.76
CA THR A 560 -13.37 -30.40 0.95
C THR A 560 -12.63 -30.01 -0.34
N GLU A 561 -13.38 -29.62 -1.35
CA GLU A 561 -12.84 -28.97 -2.55
C GLU A 561 -12.52 -27.51 -2.27
N ARG A 562 -11.48 -27.26 -1.46
CA ARG A 562 -10.98 -25.96 -1.05
C ARG A 562 -9.50 -25.86 -1.30
N PHE A 563 -9.05 -24.69 -1.68
CA PHE A 563 -7.64 -24.35 -1.67
C PHE A 563 -7.39 -23.01 -1.01
N GLU A 564 -6.19 -22.85 -0.51
CA GLU A 564 -5.60 -21.55 -0.24
C GLU A 564 -4.33 -21.38 -1.09
N MET A 565 -4.10 -20.14 -1.56
CA MET A 565 -2.92 -19.78 -2.33
C MET A 565 -1.95 -19.05 -1.44
N PHE A 566 -0.74 -19.57 -1.34
CA PHE A 566 0.35 -19.03 -0.55
C PHE A 566 1.47 -18.48 -1.42
N ALA A 567 2.07 -17.38 -0.98
CA ALA A 567 3.37 -16.91 -1.45
C ALA A 567 4.05 -16.11 -0.32
N THR A 568 5.36 -16.24 -0.21
CA THR A 568 6.17 -15.54 0.82
C THR A 568 5.75 -15.89 2.27
N GLY A 569 5.32 -17.15 2.50
CA GLY A 569 4.83 -17.61 3.79
C GLY A 569 3.55 -16.91 4.24
N ARG A 570 2.65 -16.59 3.29
CA ARG A 570 1.38 -15.87 3.54
C ARG A 570 0.29 -16.36 2.62
N GLU A 571 -0.89 -16.58 3.17
CA GLU A 571 -2.12 -16.75 2.41
C GLU A 571 -2.43 -15.44 1.66
N LEU A 572 -2.70 -15.55 0.35
CA LEU A 572 -3.10 -14.45 -0.53
C LEU A 572 -4.52 -14.63 -1.08
N ALA A 573 -4.97 -15.86 -1.24
CA ALA A 573 -6.30 -16.19 -1.71
C ALA A 573 -6.83 -17.45 -1.05
N ASN A 574 -8.17 -17.54 -0.91
CA ASN A 574 -8.92 -18.68 -0.42
C ASN A 574 -10.11 -18.92 -1.35
N ALA A 575 -10.34 -20.15 -1.76
CA ALA A 575 -11.42 -20.49 -2.68
C ALA A 575 -11.88 -21.94 -2.52
N PHE A 576 -13.10 -22.18 -2.92
CA PHE A 576 -13.68 -23.54 -2.85
C PHE A 576 -14.84 -23.72 -3.83
N SER A 577 -15.16 -24.98 -4.11
CA SER A 577 -16.48 -25.35 -4.60
C SER A 577 -17.48 -25.10 -3.48
N GLU A 578 -18.52 -24.32 -3.74
CA GLU A 578 -19.47 -23.86 -2.73
C GLU A 578 -20.36 -25.01 -2.24
N LEU A 579 -20.60 -25.05 -0.92
CA LEU A 579 -21.61 -25.93 -0.35
C LEU A 579 -23.00 -25.44 -0.74
N THR A 580 -23.73 -26.28 -1.46
CA THR A 580 -25.06 -25.95 -1.99
C THR A 580 -26.19 -26.79 -1.34
N ASP A 581 -25.84 -27.72 -0.45
CA ASP A 581 -26.80 -28.52 0.32
C ASP A 581 -27.24 -27.77 1.57
N PRO A 582 -28.51 -27.32 1.68
CA PRO A 582 -28.98 -26.57 2.84
C PRO A 582 -29.00 -27.39 4.14
N VAL A 583 -29.12 -28.73 4.02
CA VAL A 583 -29.13 -29.60 5.22
C VAL A 583 -27.73 -29.76 5.80
N ASP A 584 -26.71 -30.02 4.97
CA ASP A 584 -25.31 -30.07 5.40
C ASP A 584 -24.88 -28.68 5.91
N GLN A 585 -25.24 -27.57 5.21
CA GLN A 585 -24.90 -26.22 5.63
C GLN A 585 -25.49 -25.88 7.00
N ARG A 586 -26.74 -26.27 7.28
CA ARG A 586 -27.36 -26.08 8.60
C ARG A 586 -26.57 -26.79 9.70
N GLN A 587 -26.20 -28.05 9.47
CA GLN A 587 -25.43 -28.84 10.46
C GLN A 587 -24.10 -28.17 10.78
N ARG A 588 -23.42 -27.61 9.78
CA ARG A 588 -22.15 -26.91 9.99
C ARG A 588 -22.33 -25.59 10.76
N PHE A 589 -23.38 -24.83 10.44
CA PHE A 589 -23.70 -23.61 11.20
C PHE A 589 -24.08 -23.92 12.65
N GLU A 590 -24.82 -24.98 12.90
CA GLU A 590 -25.16 -25.41 14.28
C GLU A 590 -23.90 -25.83 15.04
N ALA A 591 -22.93 -26.49 14.38
CA ALA A 591 -21.65 -26.82 14.98
C ALA A 591 -20.82 -25.55 15.31
N GLN A 592 -20.80 -24.54 14.43
CA GLN A 592 -20.18 -23.24 14.72
C GLN A 592 -20.88 -22.50 15.88
N ALA A 593 -22.21 -22.49 15.88
CA ALA A 593 -22.99 -21.88 16.96
C ALA A 593 -22.72 -22.55 18.33
N ALA A 594 -22.49 -23.87 18.34
CA ALA A 594 -22.09 -24.58 19.54
C ALA A 594 -20.70 -24.17 20.03
N LYS A 595 -19.71 -23.95 19.13
CA LYS A 595 -18.39 -23.40 19.49
C LYS A 595 -18.52 -22.01 20.08
N LYS A 596 -19.35 -21.16 19.46
CA LYS A 596 -19.64 -19.81 19.98
C LYS A 596 -20.21 -19.85 21.39
N ALA A 597 -21.17 -20.73 21.63
CA ALA A 597 -21.76 -20.94 22.97
C ALA A 597 -20.74 -21.48 24.00
N ALA A 598 -19.69 -22.16 23.53
CA ALA A 598 -18.58 -22.63 24.36
C ALA A 598 -17.52 -21.55 24.61
N GLY A 599 -17.67 -20.33 24.05
CA GLY A 599 -16.79 -19.19 24.29
C GLY A 599 -15.84 -18.83 23.14
N ASP A 600 -16.00 -19.42 21.98
CA ASP A 600 -15.26 -19.03 20.79
C ASP A 600 -15.85 -17.74 20.20
N GLU A 601 -15.14 -16.63 20.39
CA GLU A 601 -15.58 -15.29 19.93
C GLU A 601 -15.51 -15.09 18.40
N GLU A 602 -14.79 -15.95 17.69
CA GLU A 602 -14.65 -15.91 16.23
C GLU A 602 -15.72 -16.72 15.51
N ALA A 603 -16.34 -17.67 16.21
CA ALA A 603 -17.41 -18.50 15.67
C ALA A 603 -18.70 -17.69 15.42
N CYS A 604 -19.39 -18.00 14.32
CA CYS A 604 -20.65 -17.38 13.94
C CYS A 604 -21.88 -18.15 14.44
N GLY A 605 -23.03 -17.47 14.49
CA GLY A 605 -24.33 -18.09 14.71
C GLY A 605 -24.91 -18.70 13.44
N VAL A 606 -26.11 -19.30 13.54
CA VAL A 606 -26.85 -19.83 12.40
C VAL A 606 -27.47 -18.67 11.62
N ASP A 607 -27.12 -18.52 10.32
CA ASP A 607 -27.75 -17.54 9.41
C ASP A 607 -28.97 -18.17 8.75
N GLU A 608 -30.13 -17.96 9.34
CA GLU A 608 -31.41 -18.49 8.84
C GLU A 608 -31.82 -17.89 7.50
N GLU A 609 -31.48 -16.60 7.24
CA GLU A 609 -31.81 -15.97 5.95
C GLU A 609 -31.01 -16.58 4.80
N PHE A 610 -29.76 -16.90 5.04
CA PHE A 610 -28.91 -17.58 4.06
C PHE A 610 -29.39 -19.02 3.82
N LEU A 611 -29.73 -19.77 4.87
CA LEU A 611 -30.28 -21.13 4.74
C LEU A 611 -31.58 -21.13 3.94
N GLN A 612 -32.51 -20.21 4.22
CA GLN A 612 -33.74 -20.07 3.44
C GLN A 612 -33.45 -19.74 1.96
N ALA A 613 -32.41 -18.98 1.67
CA ALA A 613 -31.98 -18.73 0.30
C ALA A 613 -31.46 -20.01 -0.36
N LEU A 614 -30.61 -20.80 0.33
CA LEU A 614 -30.12 -22.08 -0.19
C LEU A 614 -31.25 -23.09 -0.48
N GLU A 615 -32.30 -23.11 0.32
CA GLU A 615 -33.48 -23.96 0.11
C GLU A 615 -34.20 -23.65 -1.22
N GLN A 616 -34.03 -22.45 -1.80
CA GLN A 616 -34.53 -22.14 -3.14
C GLN A 616 -33.68 -22.74 -4.27
N GLY A 617 -32.51 -23.25 -3.94
CA GLY A 617 -31.59 -23.89 -4.87
C GLY A 617 -30.48 -22.96 -5.37
N MET A 618 -29.26 -23.27 -4.99
CA MET A 618 -28.05 -22.63 -5.51
C MET A 618 -27.41 -23.53 -6.56
N PRO A 619 -27.11 -23.02 -7.78
CA PRO A 619 -26.40 -23.84 -8.78
C PRO A 619 -24.99 -24.22 -8.27
N PRO A 620 -24.33 -25.26 -8.84
CA PRO A 620 -22.91 -25.50 -8.59
C PRO A 620 -22.13 -24.21 -8.80
N THR A 621 -21.32 -23.82 -7.85
CA THR A 621 -20.65 -22.50 -7.85
C THR A 621 -19.24 -22.64 -7.32
N GLY A 622 -18.28 -21.98 -7.95
CA GLY A 622 -16.95 -21.72 -7.41
C GLY A 622 -16.89 -20.30 -6.83
N GLY A 623 -16.36 -20.18 -5.61
CA GLY A 623 -16.10 -18.90 -4.94
C GLY A 623 -14.62 -18.69 -4.71
N LEU A 624 -14.20 -17.42 -4.74
CA LEU A 624 -12.80 -17.01 -4.56
C LEU A 624 -12.72 -15.68 -3.80
N GLY A 625 -11.96 -15.68 -2.72
CA GLY A 625 -11.55 -14.46 -2.00
C GLY A 625 -10.06 -14.17 -2.19
N ILE A 626 -9.70 -12.92 -2.47
CA ILE A 626 -8.30 -12.48 -2.57
C ILE A 626 -8.07 -11.27 -1.67
N GLY A 627 -7.07 -11.35 -0.79
CA GLY A 627 -6.63 -10.24 0.03
C GLY A 627 -5.86 -9.20 -0.80
N ILE A 628 -6.53 -8.13 -1.22
CA ILE A 628 -5.94 -7.09 -2.10
C ILE A 628 -4.72 -6.45 -1.45
N ASP A 629 -4.77 -6.15 -0.16
CA ASP A 629 -3.64 -5.52 0.52
C ASP A 629 -2.40 -6.43 0.51
N ARG A 630 -2.57 -7.73 0.79
CA ARG A 630 -1.47 -8.71 0.77
C ARG A 630 -0.91 -8.89 -0.65
N LEU A 631 -1.78 -8.91 -1.67
CA LEU A 631 -1.34 -8.99 -3.06
C LEU A 631 -0.56 -7.73 -3.48
N VAL A 632 -1.03 -6.54 -3.12
CA VAL A 632 -0.30 -5.29 -3.36
C VAL A 632 1.06 -5.31 -2.66
N MET A 633 1.15 -5.84 -1.42
CA MET A 633 2.44 -6.01 -0.73
C MET A 633 3.41 -6.84 -1.56
N LEU A 634 2.97 -7.97 -2.11
CA LEU A 634 3.79 -8.83 -2.97
C LEU A 634 4.24 -8.08 -4.23
N LEU A 635 3.31 -7.47 -4.95
CA LEU A 635 3.56 -6.80 -6.23
C LEU A 635 4.36 -5.48 -6.11
N THR A 636 4.53 -4.94 -4.90
CA THR A 636 5.25 -3.69 -4.64
C THR A 636 6.46 -3.84 -3.72
N ASN A 637 6.84 -5.07 -3.37
CA ASN A 637 7.89 -5.37 -2.40
C ASN A 637 7.71 -4.59 -1.08
N SER A 638 6.50 -4.60 -0.55
CA SER A 638 6.16 -3.90 0.69
C SER A 638 6.14 -4.86 1.86
N PRO A 639 7.00 -4.70 2.88
CA PRO A 639 7.12 -5.67 3.98
C PRO A 639 5.94 -5.65 4.96
N SER A 640 5.19 -4.55 5.00
CA SER A 640 4.08 -4.36 5.93
C SER A 640 2.79 -3.93 5.22
N ILE A 641 1.65 -4.45 5.69
CA ILE A 641 0.32 -4.04 5.23
C ILE A 641 0.10 -2.52 5.39
N ARG A 642 0.76 -1.91 6.37
CA ARG A 642 0.71 -0.46 6.61
C ARG A 642 1.40 0.36 5.51
N ASP A 643 2.29 -0.23 4.73
CA ASP A 643 2.92 0.44 3.59
C ASP A 643 1.94 0.63 2.42
N VAL A 644 1.01 -0.29 2.27
CA VAL A 644 0.04 -0.32 1.16
C VAL A 644 -1.34 0.25 1.51
N ILE A 645 -1.61 0.51 2.79
CA ILE A 645 -2.79 1.24 3.27
C ILE A 645 -2.40 2.71 3.48
N ALA A 646 -3.16 3.63 2.89
CA ALA A 646 -2.83 5.06 2.95
C ALA A 646 -2.79 5.60 4.38
N PHE A 647 -3.80 5.28 5.17
CA PHE A 647 -3.92 5.68 6.58
C PHE A 647 -4.27 4.45 7.43
N PRO A 648 -3.26 3.63 7.80
CA PRO A 648 -3.48 2.45 8.62
C PRO A 648 -3.86 2.84 10.05
N LEU A 649 -4.69 2.01 10.70
CA LEU A 649 -4.96 2.17 12.11
C LEU A 649 -3.69 1.88 12.93
N LEU A 650 -3.37 2.77 13.84
CA LEU A 650 -2.20 2.67 14.70
C LEU A 650 -2.62 2.79 16.16
N LYS A 651 -1.92 2.07 17.04
CA LYS A 651 -2.09 2.31 18.48
C LYS A 651 -1.75 3.78 18.80
N PRO A 652 -2.46 4.44 19.74
CA PRO A 652 -2.05 5.75 20.23
C PRO A 652 -0.58 5.74 20.70
N ASP A 653 0.09 6.89 20.59
CA ASP A 653 1.42 7.03 21.22
C ASP A 653 1.24 6.91 22.74
N PRO A 654 2.16 6.23 23.45
CA PRO A 654 2.10 6.05 24.90
C PRO A 654 2.21 7.37 25.66
#